data_6a90996fd2df7b065c794ab812abc710
#
_entry.id   6a90996fd2df7b065c794ab812abc710
#
_cell.length_a   1.000
_cell.length_b   1.000
_cell.length_c   1.000
_cell.angle_alpha   90.00
_cell.angle_beta   90.00
_cell.angle_gamma   90.00
#
_symmetry.space_group_name_H-M   'P 1'
#
loop_
_entity.id
_entity.type
_entity.pdbx_description
1 polymer ?
#
loop_
_entity_poly.entity_id
_entity_poly.type
_entity_poly.pdbx_seq_one_letter_code
_entity_poly.pdbx_strand_id
1 'polypeptide(L)'
;MAELTPMMRQYLEIKKNNPDSILFFRLGDFYEMFDEDARLASKELDLTLTSRDHGKHAKPAEEQIPMCGIPYHASEAYIARLIAKGYKVAICEQMEDPAAAKGLVKRDIIRVVTPGTVIDAACLDDKASNFLCGIYIDSRSAGAAFCDITTGKAHLTAFTGRDRVEHVINELGRFSPAEAILNDGAYAEKALTGALTEKFRCRVENGGERRFLLNEAEKNIRKQFGEDALKSLPAGNPAAAMALGGLLNYLYETQKTDLSHINDLDYYEQGRFMELDLTARRNLELTETLRGKEKKGSLLWVLDKTKTPMGARCLRSWLERPLLSVTAICRRNSAVAALVDNTIAREELTAAMTGLGDMERLIGRIVYGTAGGRDMASLRAAIEKLPAVKEQLSALSDRRISELAAELDTLDDIGERIAAAICDEPPFSVREGGFIRDGFDEEVDRLRHILKGGKGVIAEMEAKEKERTGIRTLKIGYNKVFGYYIEVSNSFRDQVPDTYIRKQTLVGGERFITQELKDLEHEILTASERVVALEYELFTKLREEVSGEAQRIQKTAAAIAETDALASFAAVAVRNNYCRPDVDESGVIEIKEGRHPVVERVLKDSLFVPNDTFMGEKEERVAIITGPNMAGKSTYMRQVALIVLMAQMGSFVPAAHARIGVVDRIFTRIGASDDLSAGQSTFMVEMTEVSDILHHATKNSLLILDEIGRGTSTFDGMSIARAVLEYCADKKTLGAKTLFATHYHELTELENTLPGTVNYNIAVRTKGEDIIFLRKIVPGGADRSYGIEVAKLAGLPDKVVQRAKAVLKELEEENGVQYVAARKETDQVSLGAIGEGEVLDALRRCQPDTLTPIEAMSLLYELKKKLQ
;
A
#
# COMPACT_ATOMS: atom_id res chain seq x y z
N MET A 1 40.85 -5.99 33.58
CA MET A 1 39.66 -5.43 32.92
C MET A 1 39.55 -3.99 33.38
N ALA A 2 39.58 -3.02 32.46
CA ALA A 2 39.40 -1.63 32.81
C ALA A 2 38.02 -1.43 33.46
N GLU A 3 37.96 -0.66 34.55
CA GLU A 3 36.68 -0.36 35.20
C GLU A 3 35.78 0.44 34.25
N LEU A 4 34.70 -0.19 33.83
CA LEU A 4 33.65 0.44 32.99
C LEU A 4 33.03 1.59 33.81
N THR A 5 32.81 2.74 33.15
CA THR A 5 32.06 3.83 33.77
C THR A 5 30.64 3.40 34.14
N PRO A 6 30.00 3.97 35.18
CA PRO A 6 28.64 3.62 35.56
C PRO A 6 27.65 3.73 34.38
N MET A 7 27.80 4.74 33.53
CA MET A 7 26.98 4.93 32.32
C MET A 7 27.16 3.79 31.31
N MET A 8 28.41 3.34 31.07
CA MET A 8 28.70 2.26 30.16
C MET A 8 28.19 0.90 30.69
N ARG A 9 28.18 0.69 31.99
CA ARG A 9 27.53 -0.48 32.60
C ARG A 9 26.04 -0.49 32.33
N GLN A 10 25.38 0.65 32.50
CA GLN A 10 23.94 0.81 32.16
C GLN A 10 23.68 0.53 30.69
N TYR A 11 24.51 1.07 29.77
CA TYR A 11 24.38 0.81 28.33
C TYR A 11 24.47 -0.69 28.02
N LEU A 12 25.48 -1.37 28.53
CA LEU A 12 25.70 -2.79 28.27
C LEU A 12 24.60 -3.68 28.86
N GLU A 13 24.05 -3.32 30.01
CA GLU A 13 22.93 -4.02 30.64
C GLU A 13 21.68 -3.93 29.77
N ILE A 14 21.35 -2.73 29.29
CA ILE A 14 20.20 -2.51 28.39
C ILE A 14 20.43 -3.22 27.05
N LYS A 15 21.65 -3.15 26.49
CA LYS A 15 21.99 -3.83 25.23
C LYS A 15 21.89 -5.34 25.34
N LYS A 16 22.30 -5.92 26.46
CA LYS A 16 22.22 -7.37 26.72
C LYS A 16 20.77 -7.90 26.65
N ASN A 17 19.81 -7.06 27.06
CA ASN A 17 18.39 -7.41 26.99
C ASN A 17 17.78 -7.19 25.59
N ASN A 18 18.51 -6.49 24.69
CA ASN A 18 18.05 -6.19 23.32
C ASN A 18 19.20 -6.37 22.31
N PRO A 19 19.76 -7.58 22.21
CA PRO A 19 20.97 -7.84 21.43
C PRO A 19 20.80 -7.55 19.93
N ASP A 20 19.60 -7.78 19.39
CA ASP A 20 19.28 -7.68 17.95
C ASP A 20 18.90 -6.26 17.49
N SER A 21 18.90 -5.28 18.40
CA SER A 21 18.50 -3.90 18.11
C SER A 21 19.69 -2.95 18.20
N ILE A 22 19.79 -2.00 17.30
CA ILE A 22 20.73 -0.88 17.42
C ILE A 22 20.21 0.02 18.54
N LEU A 23 21.01 0.22 19.58
CA LEU A 23 20.60 0.97 20.77
C LEU A 23 20.90 2.47 20.61
N PHE A 24 19.85 3.27 20.44
CA PHE A 24 19.92 4.74 20.49
C PHE A 24 19.81 5.21 21.92
N PHE A 25 20.98 5.42 22.54
CA PHE A 25 21.09 5.72 23.97
C PHE A 25 21.15 7.23 24.20
N ARG A 26 20.17 7.80 24.88
CA ARG A 26 20.07 9.24 25.12
C ARG A 26 21.14 9.78 26.05
N LEU A 27 21.93 10.73 25.57
CA LEU A 27 22.93 11.46 26.33
C LEU A 27 22.86 12.95 25.99
N GLY A 28 22.24 13.73 26.87
CA GLY A 28 21.95 15.13 26.60
C GLY A 28 21.14 15.35 25.33
N ASP A 29 21.64 16.09 24.37
CA ASP A 29 20.97 16.40 23.10
C ASP A 29 21.24 15.37 21.99
N PHE A 30 21.91 14.25 22.30
CA PHE A 30 22.26 13.24 21.34
C PHE A 30 21.71 11.87 21.72
N TYR A 31 21.43 11.05 20.69
CA TYR A 31 21.46 9.60 20.82
C TYR A 31 22.84 9.10 20.45
N GLU A 32 23.51 8.48 21.38
CA GLU A 32 24.82 7.89 21.17
C GLU A 32 24.76 6.38 21.08
N MET A 33 25.53 5.83 20.18
CA MET A 33 25.68 4.40 19.95
C MET A 33 27.13 4.02 20.25
N PHE A 34 27.35 2.83 20.81
CA PHE A 34 28.67 2.36 21.20
C PHE A 34 28.97 1.00 20.63
N ASP A 35 30.24 0.67 20.54
CA ASP A 35 30.81 -0.62 20.14
C ASP A 35 30.31 -1.07 18.77
N GLU A 36 29.76 -2.29 18.66
CA GLU A 36 29.24 -2.84 17.39
C GLU A 36 28.11 -2.00 16.82
N ASP A 37 27.20 -1.47 17.65
CA ASP A 37 26.14 -0.59 17.21
C ASP A 37 26.68 0.69 16.56
N ALA A 38 27.78 1.25 17.12
CA ALA A 38 28.39 2.43 16.52
C ALA A 38 29.05 2.12 15.17
N ARG A 39 29.73 0.98 15.04
CA ARG A 39 30.35 0.56 13.77
C ARG A 39 29.31 0.33 12.71
N LEU A 40 28.21 -0.35 13.06
CA LEU A 40 27.11 -0.62 12.17
C LEU A 40 26.40 0.68 11.74
N ALA A 41 25.99 1.50 12.71
CA ALA A 41 25.30 2.76 12.44
C ALA A 41 26.18 3.74 11.65
N SER A 42 27.49 3.85 11.97
CA SER A 42 28.42 4.67 11.21
C SER A 42 28.47 4.27 9.72
N LYS A 43 28.53 2.97 9.43
CA LYS A 43 28.54 2.43 8.08
C LYS A 43 27.21 2.67 7.33
N GLU A 44 26.08 2.38 8.00
CA GLU A 44 24.76 2.40 7.35
C GLU A 44 24.20 3.81 7.20
N LEU A 45 24.62 4.74 8.06
CA LEU A 45 24.11 6.12 8.11
C LEU A 45 25.12 7.17 7.64
N ASP A 46 26.35 6.77 7.26
CA ASP A 46 27.46 7.65 6.90
C ASP A 46 27.83 8.62 8.04
N LEU A 47 27.88 8.12 9.30
CA LEU A 47 28.24 8.90 10.47
C LEU A 47 29.72 8.77 10.76
N THR A 48 30.31 9.85 11.30
CA THR A 48 31.70 9.83 11.76
C THR A 48 31.83 8.93 12.99
N LEU A 49 32.70 7.93 12.90
CA LEU A 49 33.06 7.09 14.05
C LEU A 49 34.10 7.81 14.88
N THR A 50 33.83 7.98 16.17
CA THR A 50 34.70 8.64 17.14
C THR A 50 34.93 7.74 18.36
N SER A 51 35.64 8.22 19.36
CA SER A 51 35.76 7.59 20.68
C SER A 51 35.62 8.65 21.78
N ARG A 52 35.23 8.24 23.00
CA ARG A 52 35.09 9.15 24.13
C ARG A 52 36.44 9.47 24.82
N ASP A 53 37.45 8.65 24.59
CA ASP A 53 38.76 8.81 25.21
C ASP A 53 39.58 9.85 24.43
N HIS A 54 39.35 11.12 24.74
CA HIS A 54 40.13 12.24 24.21
C HIS A 54 41.00 12.88 25.29
N GLY A 55 42.29 13.14 25.01
CA GLY A 55 43.17 13.90 25.88
C GLY A 55 44.51 13.24 26.15
N LYS A 56 45.34 13.84 27.05
CA LYS A 56 46.69 13.40 27.33
C LYS A 56 46.78 12.00 27.97
N HIS A 57 45.69 11.40 28.39
CA HIS A 57 45.58 10.06 28.98
C HIS A 57 44.66 9.13 28.16
N ALA A 58 44.46 9.40 26.87
CA ALA A 58 43.68 8.54 26.00
C ALA A 58 44.31 7.14 25.90
N LYS A 59 43.49 6.11 25.96
CA LYS A 59 43.92 4.72 25.76
C LYS A 59 44.42 4.51 24.31
N PRO A 60 45.28 3.49 24.08
CA PRO A 60 45.61 3.10 22.71
C PRO A 60 44.37 2.92 21.86
N ALA A 61 44.44 3.26 20.55
CA ALA A 61 43.30 3.22 19.63
C ALA A 61 42.57 1.85 19.59
N GLU A 62 43.28 0.75 19.84
CA GLU A 62 42.78 -0.61 19.92
C GLU A 62 41.94 -0.91 21.19
N GLU A 63 42.07 -0.11 22.23
CA GLU A 63 41.34 -0.24 23.50
C GLU A 63 40.21 0.79 23.66
N GLN A 64 40.03 1.67 22.68
CA GLN A 64 38.99 2.71 22.73
C GLN A 64 37.67 2.12 22.28
N ILE A 65 36.60 2.39 23.04
CA ILE A 65 35.23 2.03 22.64
C ILE A 65 34.76 2.97 21.52
N PRO A 66 34.52 2.45 20.31
CA PRO A 66 34.01 3.26 19.22
C PRO A 66 32.62 3.80 19.56
N MET A 67 32.34 5.02 19.15
CA MET A 67 31.03 5.65 19.30
C MET A 67 30.67 6.50 18.07
N CYS A 68 29.42 6.64 17.83
CA CYS A 68 28.85 7.66 16.94
C CYS A 68 27.57 8.19 17.57
N GLY A 69 27.10 9.34 17.11
CA GLY A 69 25.93 9.96 17.69
C GLY A 69 25.16 10.80 16.66
N ILE A 70 23.89 10.96 16.92
CA ILE A 70 22.99 11.80 16.13
C ILE A 70 22.22 12.75 17.06
N PRO A 71 21.88 13.98 16.62
CA PRO A 71 21.01 14.85 17.39
C PRO A 71 19.64 14.17 17.59
N TYR A 72 19.12 14.16 18.82
CA TYR A 72 17.89 13.45 19.13
C TYR A 72 16.67 13.98 18.33
N HIS A 73 16.63 15.28 18.06
CA HIS A 73 15.56 15.91 17.29
C HIS A 73 15.57 15.55 15.79
N ALA A 74 16.68 15.02 15.28
CA ALA A 74 16.82 14.56 13.90
C ALA A 74 16.76 13.04 13.77
N SER A 75 16.52 12.31 14.86
CA SER A 75 16.60 10.83 14.91
C SER A 75 15.65 10.12 13.96
N GLU A 76 14.47 10.68 13.68
CA GLU A 76 13.45 10.06 12.81
C GLU A 76 13.99 9.73 11.42
N ALA A 77 14.70 10.66 10.78
CA ALA A 77 15.29 10.43 9.46
C ALA A 77 16.37 9.32 9.46
N TYR A 78 17.11 9.20 10.54
CA TYR A 78 18.12 8.14 10.70
C TYR A 78 17.49 6.79 11.01
N ILE A 79 16.47 6.77 11.86
CA ILE A 79 15.66 5.58 12.14
C ILE A 79 15.05 5.06 10.84
N ALA A 80 14.43 5.93 10.02
CA ALA A 80 13.86 5.59 8.74
C ALA A 80 14.85 4.85 7.83
N ARG A 81 16.10 5.35 7.74
CA ARG A 81 17.16 4.73 6.93
C ARG A 81 17.55 3.34 7.41
N LEU A 82 17.61 3.13 8.74
CA LEU A 82 17.93 1.83 9.33
C LEU A 82 16.79 0.83 9.14
N ILE A 83 15.55 1.27 9.40
CA ILE A 83 14.36 0.44 9.23
C ILE A 83 14.18 -0.01 7.78
N ALA A 84 14.38 0.89 6.80
CA ALA A 84 14.33 0.56 5.37
C ALA A 84 15.34 -0.53 4.97
N LYS A 85 16.42 -0.67 5.73
CA LYS A 85 17.43 -1.73 5.57
C LYS A 85 17.15 -2.98 6.42
N GLY A 86 16.02 -3.04 7.13
CA GLY A 86 15.58 -4.18 7.93
C GLY A 86 16.15 -4.25 9.36
N TYR A 87 16.83 -3.20 9.84
CA TYR A 87 17.33 -3.17 11.21
C TYR A 87 16.25 -2.81 12.22
N LYS A 88 16.45 -3.21 13.49
CA LYS A 88 15.65 -2.77 14.64
C LYS A 88 16.40 -1.66 15.37
N VAL A 89 15.66 -0.68 15.87
CA VAL A 89 16.22 0.44 16.65
C VAL A 89 15.52 0.50 18.00
N ALA A 90 16.28 0.32 19.09
CA ALA A 90 15.78 0.46 20.44
C ALA A 90 16.05 1.90 20.92
N ILE A 91 14.99 2.63 21.23
CA ILE A 91 15.07 4.01 21.71
C ILE A 91 15.12 4.00 23.24
N CYS A 92 16.25 4.45 23.77
CA CYS A 92 16.51 4.51 25.21
C CYS A 92 16.54 5.96 25.67
N GLU A 93 15.56 6.34 26.51
CA GLU A 93 15.37 7.70 27.03
C GLU A 93 15.74 7.83 28.52
N GLN A 94 15.97 9.06 28.92
CA GLN A 94 16.15 9.44 30.31
C GLN A 94 14.79 9.43 31.01
N MET A 95 14.66 8.64 32.08
CA MET A 95 13.38 8.45 32.79
C MET A 95 13.18 9.46 33.92
N GLU A 96 14.16 10.32 34.19
CA GLU A 96 14.14 11.35 35.24
C GLU A 96 14.87 12.61 34.75
N ASP A 97 14.51 13.75 35.32
CA ASP A 97 15.15 15.03 34.98
C ASP A 97 16.64 15.01 35.40
N PRO A 98 17.56 15.21 34.46
CA PRO A 98 19.01 15.28 34.79
C PRO A 98 19.35 16.33 35.85
N ALA A 99 18.58 17.43 35.96
CA ALA A 99 18.79 18.48 36.95
C ALA A 99 18.37 18.06 38.39
N ALA A 100 17.42 17.12 38.48
CA ALA A 100 16.90 16.61 39.76
C ALA A 100 17.61 15.32 40.23
N ALA A 101 18.36 14.64 39.34
CA ALA A 101 18.97 13.36 39.61
C ALA A 101 20.13 13.45 40.58
N LYS A 102 20.09 12.68 41.69
CA LYS A 102 21.20 12.54 42.65
C LYS A 102 22.13 11.39 42.19
N GLY A 103 22.84 11.57 41.07
CA GLY A 103 23.77 10.54 40.57
C GLY A 103 23.60 10.25 39.09
N LEU A 104 23.74 8.95 38.70
CA LEU A 104 23.55 8.55 37.30
C LEU A 104 22.07 8.56 36.95
N VAL A 105 21.67 9.36 35.96
CA VAL A 105 20.27 9.41 35.40
C VAL A 105 19.85 8.02 34.97
N LYS A 106 18.70 7.57 35.45
CA LYS A 106 18.09 6.31 35.04
C LYS A 106 17.63 6.39 33.60
N ARG A 107 17.92 5.36 32.80
CA ARG A 107 17.48 5.24 31.41
C ARG A 107 16.81 3.89 31.20
N ASP A 108 15.83 3.87 30.34
CA ASP A 108 15.12 2.65 29.92
C ASP A 108 14.70 2.75 28.46
N ILE A 109 14.46 1.59 27.85
CA ILE A 109 13.90 1.54 26.51
C ILE A 109 12.42 1.90 26.59
N ILE A 110 12.05 2.98 25.90
CA ILE A 110 10.67 3.42 25.79
C ILE A 110 9.97 2.75 24.61
N ARG A 111 10.75 2.34 23.57
CA ARG A 111 10.21 1.75 22.35
C ARG A 111 11.30 1.03 21.57
N VAL A 112 10.91 -0.08 20.88
CA VAL A 112 11.71 -0.70 19.83
C VAL A 112 11.01 -0.50 18.50
N VAL A 113 11.63 0.25 17.58
CA VAL A 113 11.12 0.48 16.22
C VAL A 113 11.63 -0.63 15.32
N THR A 114 10.72 -1.26 14.60
CA THR A 114 11.00 -2.36 13.67
C THR A 114 10.29 -2.11 12.33
N PRO A 115 10.61 -2.83 11.24
CA PRO A 115 9.93 -2.64 9.96
C PRO A 115 8.40 -2.73 10.02
N GLY A 116 7.86 -3.63 10.86
CA GLY A 116 6.42 -3.82 11.04
C GLY A 116 5.78 -2.86 12.06
N THR A 117 6.58 -2.14 12.86
CA THR A 117 6.06 -1.27 13.92
C THR A 117 6.35 0.23 13.72
N VAL A 118 6.74 0.61 12.52
CA VAL A 118 6.92 2.03 12.14
C VAL A 118 5.59 2.75 12.12
N ILE A 119 5.56 3.96 12.72
CA ILE A 119 4.39 4.85 12.74
C ILE A 119 4.69 6.17 12.02
N ASP A 120 5.97 6.49 11.87
CA ASP A 120 6.41 7.73 11.27
C ASP A 120 6.03 7.77 9.77
N ALA A 121 5.34 8.84 9.37
CA ALA A 121 4.90 9.04 7.99
C ALA A 121 6.06 9.10 7.00
N ALA A 122 7.24 9.57 7.40
CA ALA A 122 8.43 9.64 6.55
C ALA A 122 8.95 8.25 6.12
N CYS A 123 8.58 7.20 6.86
CA CYS A 123 9.00 5.82 6.63
C CYS A 123 7.97 4.97 5.87
N LEU A 124 6.78 5.50 5.64
CA LEU A 124 5.62 4.75 5.15
C LEU A 124 5.16 5.25 3.79
N ASP A 125 4.67 4.32 2.96
CA ASP A 125 3.86 4.68 1.81
C ASP A 125 2.45 5.05 2.29
N ASP A 126 1.98 6.26 1.98
CA ASP A 126 0.66 6.73 2.39
C ASP A 126 -0.48 5.89 1.79
N LYS A 127 -0.25 5.30 0.62
CA LYS A 127 -1.24 4.53 -0.13
C LYS A 127 -1.16 3.03 0.09
N ALA A 128 -0.27 2.56 0.97
CA ALA A 128 -0.11 1.17 1.33
C ALA A 128 -0.17 0.97 2.84
N SER A 129 -0.71 -0.16 3.27
CA SER A 129 -0.67 -0.61 4.67
C SER A 129 0.70 -1.18 5.00
N ASN A 130 1.11 -1.07 6.27
CA ASN A 130 2.35 -1.62 6.78
C ASN A 130 2.05 -2.75 7.78
N PHE A 131 1.97 -3.97 7.29
CA PHE A 131 1.58 -5.10 8.12
C PHE A 131 2.75 -5.73 8.87
N LEU A 132 2.52 -5.97 10.16
CA LEU A 132 3.23 -6.93 10.99
C LEU A 132 2.40 -8.22 11.03
N CYS A 133 3.02 -9.40 10.91
CA CYS A 133 2.27 -10.65 11.03
C CYS A 133 2.78 -11.55 12.16
N GLY A 134 1.86 -12.30 12.77
CA GLY A 134 2.11 -13.39 13.69
C GLY A 134 1.64 -14.70 13.06
N ILE A 135 2.51 -15.71 13.00
CA ILE A 135 2.18 -17.00 12.39
C ILE A 135 2.45 -18.11 13.38
N TYR A 136 1.43 -18.93 13.59
CA TYR A 136 1.49 -20.15 14.39
C TYR A 136 1.22 -21.36 13.51
N ILE A 137 2.09 -22.35 13.53
CA ILE A 137 1.92 -23.62 12.82
C ILE A 137 2.24 -24.78 13.76
N ASP A 138 1.35 -25.75 13.79
CA ASP A 138 1.55 -27.06 14.40
C ASP A 138 1.31 -28.21 13.39
N SER A 139 1.33 -29.45 13.86
CA SER A 139 1.17 -30.63 13.01
C SER A 139 -0.20 -30.75 12.32
N ARG A 140 -1.23 -30.02 12.77
CA ARG A 140 -2.63 -30.15 12.30
C ARG A 140 -3.21 -28.86 11.76
N SER A 141 -2.76 -27.73 12.28
CA SER A 141 -3.36 -26.41 12.02
C SER A 141 -2.31 -25.33 11.81
N ALA A 142 -2.74 -24.24 11.20
CA ALA A 142 -1.98 -23.02 11.06
C ALA A 142 -2.88 -21.82 11.32
N GLY A 143 -2.35 -20.78 11.96
CA GLY A 143 -3.01 -19.51 12.16
C GLY A 143 -2.12 -18.40 11.63
N ALA A 144 -2.73 -17.36 11.03
CA ALA A 144 -2.05 -16.18 10.57
C ALA A 144 -2.81 -14.92 11.00
N ALA A 145 -2.13 -14.04 11.71
CA ALA A 145 -2.64 -12.74 12.16
C ALA A 145 -1.82 -11.64 11.50
N PHE A 146 -2.49 -10.61 10.99
CA PHE A 146 -1.87 -9.45 10.35
C PHE A 146 -2.39 -8.18 11.03
N CYS A 147 -1.50 -7.27 11.40
CA CYS A 147 -1.86 -6.02 12.05
C CYS A 147 -1.11 -4.86 11.42
N ASP A 148 -1.83 -3.81 11.04
CA ASP A 148 -1.26 -2.51 10.71
C ASP A 148 -1.44 -1.59 11.93
N ILE A 149 -0.35 -1.38 12.68
CA ILE A 149 -0.39 -0.56 13.89
C ILE A 149 -0.68 0.91 13.62
N THR A 150 -0.49 1.38 12.38
CA THR A 150 -0.71 2.78 12.03
C THR A 150 -2.20 3.10 11.86
N THR A 151 -2.99 2.12 11.45
CA THR A 151 -4.43 2.24 11.21
C THR A 151 -5.28 1.54 12.27
N GLY A 152 -4.68 0.65 13.07
CA GLY A 152 -5.36 -0.13 14.11
C GLY A 152 -6.17 -1.31 13.59
N LYS A 153 -5.99 -1.73 12.32
CA LYS A 153 -6.69 -2.85 11.72
C LYS A 153 -5.93 -4.16 11.94
N ALA A 154 -6.64 -5.17 12.39
CA ALA A 154 -6.13 -6.52 12.55
C ALA A 154 -6.97 -7.53 11.75
N HIS A 155 -6.31 -8.41 11.02
CA HIS A 155 -6.94 -9.47 10.24
C HIS A 155 -6.45 -10.82 10.75
N LEU A 156 -7.33 -11.79 10.79
CA LEU A 156 -7.05 -13.09 11.37
C LEU A 156 -7.69 -14.21 10.56
N THR A 157 -6.95 -15.28 10.32
CA THR A 157 -7.45 -16.47 9.66
C THR A 157 -6.75 -17.73 10.19
N ALA A 158 -7.34 -18.90 9.95
CA ALA A 158 -6.75 -20.17 10.32
C ALA A 158 -7.07 -21.26 9.29
N PHE A 159 -6.15 -22.19 9.16
CA PHE A 159 -6.17 -23.28 8.21
C PHE A 159 -5.94 -24.62 8.89
N THR A 160 -6.52 -25.68 8.33
CA THR A 160 -6.31 -27.06 8.74
C THR A 160 -5.98 -27.91 7.53
N GLY A 161 -5.40 -29.09 7.76
CA GLY A 161 -5.09 -30.00 6.69
C GLY A 161 -3.63 -29.98 6.23
N ARG A 162 -3.36 -30.68 5.13
CA ARG A 162 -1.99 -30.85 4.60
C ARG A 162 -1.44 -29.57 3.98
N ASP A 163 -2.31 -28.80 3.34
CA ASP A 163 -1.94 -27.62 2.53
C ASP A 163 -1.94 -26.31 3.36
N ARG A 164 -2.05 -26.43 4.70
CA ARG A 164 -2.14 -25.29 5.62
C ARG A 164 -0.99 -24.29 5.48
N VAL A 165 0.24 -24.78 5.21
CA VAL A 165 1.43 -23.92 5.03
C VAL A 165 1.31 -23.10 3.75
N GLU A 166 0.84 -23.72 2.67
CA GLU A 166 0.61 -23.07 1.39
C GLU A 166 -0.47 -21.99 1.48
N HIS A 167 -1.57 -22.28 2.17
CA HIS A 167 -2.60 -21.26 2.44
C HIS A 167 -2.04 -20.07 3.21
N VAL A 168 -1.18 -20.29 4.21
CA VAL A 168 -0.50 -19.20 4.90
C VAL A 168 0.38 -18.38 3.93
N ILE A 169 1.14 -19.05 3.05
CA ILE A 169 1.97 -18.35 2.04
C ILE A 169 1.10 -17.54 1.07
N ASN A 170 -0.06 -18.03 0.68
CA ASN A 170 -1.01 -17.27 -0.16
C ASN A 170 -1.56 -16.04 0.56
N GLU A 171 -1.85 -16.14 1.87
CA GLU A 171 -2.22 -14.97 2.68
C GLU A 171 -1.08 -13.95 2.79
N LEU A 172 0.17 -14.38 2.92
CA LEU A 172 1.31 -13.46 2.88
C LEU A 172 1.33 -12.65 1.58
N GLY A 173 0.91 -13.24 0.47
CA GLY A 173 0.77 -12.54 -0.81
C GLY A 173 -0.26 -11.42 -0.80
N ARG A 174 -1.32 -11.55 0.02
CA ARG A 174 -2.35 -10.51 0.20
C ARG A 174 -1.86 -9.32 1.00
N PHE A 175 -1.17 -9.61 2.11
CA PHE A 175 -0.81 -8.60 3.09
C PHE A 175 0.60 -8.05 2.89
N SER A 176 1.49 -8.82 2.25
CA SER A 176 2.90 -8.44 2.02
C SER A 176 3.55 -7.85 3.27
N PRO A 177 3.62 -8.58 4.40
CA PRO A 177 4.03 -8.03 5.67
C PRO A 177 5.51 -7.59 5.64
N ALA A 178 5.80 -6.47 6.31
CA ALA A 178 7.16 -5.98 6.47
C ALA A 178 7.96 -6.79 7.51
N GLU A 179 7.25 -7.41 8.47
CA GLU A 179 7.84 -8.19 9.54
C GLU A 179 6.93 -9.35 9.94
N ALA A 180 7.53 -10.50 10.29
CA ALA A 180 6.83 -11.71 10.70
C ALA A 180 7.42 -12.30 11.98
N ILE A 181 6.55 -12.63 12.93
CA ILE A 181 6.88 -13.31 14.18
C ILE A 181 6.34 -14.73 14.09
N LEU A 182 7.22 -15.72 14.20
CA LEU A 182 6.91 -17.13 14.00
C LEU A 182 7.06 -17.91 15.31
N ASN A 183 6.17 -18.89 15.55
CA ASN A 183 6.48 -19.91 16.56
C ASN A 183 7.55 -20.88 16.03
N ASP A 184 8.08 -21.76 16.88
CA ASP A 184 9.13 -22.70 16.49
C ASP A 184 8.69 -23.61 15.33
N GLY A 185 7.43 -24.06 15.30
CA GLY A 185 6.87 -24.86 14.23
C GLY A 185 6.85 -24.13 12.88
N ALA A 186 6.39 -22.88 12.85
CA ALA A 186 6.38 -22.04 11.65
C ALA A 186 7.80 -21.67 11.19
N TYR A 187 8.71 -21.44 12.13
CA TYR A 187 10.11 -21.11 11.82
C TYR A 187 10.88 -22.28 11.22
N ALA A 188 10.52 -23.51 11.57
CA ALA A 188 11.10 -24.73 11.02
C ALA A 188 10.65 -25.03 9.57
N GLU A 189 9.52 -24.46 9.13
CA GLU A 189 8.98 -24.64 7.77
C GLU A 189 9.79 -23.84 6.74
N LYS A 190 10.69 -24.52 6.03
CA LYS A 190 11.59 -23.89 5.05
C LYS A 190 10.84 -23.20 3.90
N ALA A 191 9.72 -23.75 3.45
CA ALA A 191 8.91 -23.15 2.39
C ALA A 191 8.36 -21.79 2.83
N LEU A 192 7.89 -21.68 4.07
CA LEU A 192 7.36 -20.45 4.64
C LEU A 192 8.47 -19.40 4.86
N THR A 193 9.56 -19.78 5.52
CA THR A 193 10.68 -18.85 5.81
C THR A 193 11.36 -18.37 4.53
N GLY A 194 11.52 -19.25 3.52
CA GLY A 194 12.01 -18.88 2.19
C GLY A 194 11.07 -17.92 1.47
N ALA A 195 9.74 -18.15 1.51
CA ALA A 195 8.79 -17.21 0.93
C ALA A 195 8.86 -15.84 1.61
N LEU A 196 8.89 -15.79 2.94
CA LEU A 196 8.99 -14.54 3.70
C LEU A 196 10.25 -13.75 3.36
N THR A 197 11.42 -14.39 3.35
CA THR A 197 12.71 -13.69 3.18
C THR A 197 13.03 -13.37 1.73
N GLU A 198 12.81 -14.31 0.80
CA GLU A 198 13.23 -14.17 -0.60
C GLU A 198 12.17 -13.49 -1.47
N LYS A 199 10.88 -13.89 -1.32
CA LYS A 199 9.80 -13.35 -2.16
C LYS A 199 9.27 -12.04 -1.61
N PHE A 200 9.01 -11.97 -0.29
CA PHE A 200 8.40 -10.79 0.34
C PHE A 200 9.41 -9.81 0.94
N ARG A 201 10.70 -10.20 1.07
CA ARG A 201 11.73 -9.42 1.76
C ARG A 201 11.29 -9.01 3.18
N CYS A 202 10.50 -9.86 3.80
CA CYS A 202 9.96 -9.70 5.12
C CYS A 202 11.04 -10.00 6.16
N ARG A 203 11.14 -9.17 7.20
CA ARG A 203 11.97 -9.50 8.34
C ARG A 203 11.32 -10.62 9.13
N VAL A 204 12.06 -11.70 9.39
CA VAL A 204 11.55 -12.86 10.13
C VAL A 204 12.21 -12.94 11.49
N GLU A 205 11.39 -13.12 12.54
CA GLU A 205 11.84 -13.36 13.90
C GLU A 205 11.25 -14.68 14.43
N ASN A 206 12.10 -15.50 15.05
CA ASN A 206 11.61 -16.61 15.84
C ASN A 206 11.10 -16.09 17.20
N GLY A 207 9.78 -16.11 17.38
CA GLY A 207 9.10 -15.69 18.61
C GLY A 207 9.18 -16.73 19.73
N GLY A 208 9.56 -17.98 19.41
CA GLY A 208 9.54 -19.12 20.34
C GLY A 208 8.11 -19.51 20.77
N GLU A 209 7.94 -20.70 21.35
CA GLU A 209 6.61 -21.18 21.78
C GLU A 209 5.98 -20.34 22.90
N ARG A 210 6.80 -19.70 23.75
CA ARG A 210 6.29 -18.96 24.90
C ARG A 210 5.36 -17.80 24.54
N ARG A 211 5.63 -17.10 23.43
CA ARG A 211 4.81 -15.97 22.99
C ARG A 211 3.44 -16.42 22.45
N PHE A 212 3.32 -17.67 22.02
CA PHE A 212 2.14 -18.25 21.37
C PHE A 212 1.32 -19.15 22.29
N LEU A 213 1.54 -19.14 23.62
CA LEU A 213 0.77 -19.92 24.56
C LEU A 213 -0.70 -19.53 24.55
N LEU A 214 -1.60 -20.52 24.42
CA LEU A 214 -3.04 -20.29 24.26
C LEU A 214 -3.64 -19.45 25.41
N ASN A 215 -3.31 -19.77 26.65
CA ASN A 215 -3.84 -19.06 27.82
C ASN A 215 -3.44 -17.57 27.82
N GLU A 216 -2.21 -17.25 27.45
CA GLU A 216 -1.75 -15.87 27.33
C GLU A 216 -2.38 -15.18 26.11
N ALA A 217 -2.54 -15.90 24.99
CA ALA A 217 -3.23 -15.42 23.81
C ALA A 217 -4.67 -15.00 24.10
N GLU A 218 -5.46 -15.88 24.72
CA GLU A 218 -6.84 -15.58 25.11
C GLU A 218 -6.95 -14.37 26.05
N LYS A 219 -6.05 -14.28 27.03
CA LYS A 219 -5.98 -13.13 27.94
C LYS A 219 -5.69 -11.84 27.20
N ASN A 220 -4.74 -11.84 26.28
CA ASN A 220 -4.37 -10.64 25.49
C ASN A 220 -5.48 -10.24 24.51
N ILE A 221 -6.10 -11.21 23.84
CA ILE A 221 -7.24 -10.95 22.94
C ILE A 221 -8.40 -10.35 23.71
N ARG A 222 -8.74 -10.91 24.88
CA ARG A 222 -9.79 -10.38 25.75
C ARG A 222 -9.48 -8.95 26.20
N LYS A 223 -8.24 -8.68 26.57
CA LYS A 223 -7.78 -7.35 26.95
C LYS A 223 -7.88 -6.34 25.82
N GLN A 224 -7.49 -6.74 24.60
CA GLN A 224 -7.38 -5.84 23.46
C GLN A 224 -8.71 -5.61 22.74
N PHE A 225 -9.46 -6.69 22.47
CA PHE A 225 -10.66 -6.68 21.63
C PHE A 225 -11.96 -7.00 22.40
N GLY A 226 -11.85 -7.36 23.66
CA GLY A 226 -13.01 -7.74 24.48
C GLY A 226 -13.37 -9.24 24.40
N GLU A 227 -14.36 -9.63 25.19
CA GLU A 227 -14.81 -11.01 25.32
C GLU A 227 -15.54 -11.53 24.07
N ASP A 228 -16.26 -10.65 23.37
CA ASP A 228 -17.05 -11.04 22.20
C ASP A 228 -16.15 -11.36 20.99
N ALA A 229 -15.04 -10.65 20.84
CA ALA A 229 -14.02 -10.97 19.83
C ALA A 229 -13.43 -12.38 20.08
N LEU A 230 -13.15 -12.72 21.34
CA LEU A 230 -12.64 -14.05 21.67
C LEU A 230 -13.68 -15.16 21.37
N LYS A 231 -14.95 -14.94 21.68
CA LYS A 231 -16.04 -15.89 21.38
C LYS A 231 -16.31 -16.06 19.89
N SER A 232 -15.98 -15.06 19.06
CA SER A 232 -16.14 -15.13 17.61
C SER A 232 -15.09 -16.03 16.93
N LEU A 233 -14.01 -16.37 17.64
CA LEU A 233 -12.98 -17.26 17.12
C LEU A 233 -13.40 -18.72 17.15
N PRO A 234 -12.96 -19.54 16.20
CA PRO A 234 -13.37 -20.94 16.10
C PRO A 234 -12.82 -21.76 17.29
N ALA A 235 -13.72 -22.25 18.12
CA ALA A 235 -13.35 -23.08 19.29
C ALA A 235 -12.60 -24.37 18.91
N GLY A 236 -12.78 -24.87 17.69
CA GLY A 236 -12.14 -26.09 17.19
C GLY A 236 -10.74 -25.89 16.60
N ASN A 237 -10.31 -24.64 16.42
CA ASN A 237 -9.00 -24.31 15.85
C ASN A 237 -8.32 -23.15 16.62
N PRO A 238 -7.57 -23.47 17.69
CA PRO A 238 -6.92 -22.46 18.51
C PRO A 238 -5.76 -21.75 17.82
N ALA A 239 -5.30 -22.23 16.66
CA ALA A 239 -4.17 -21.67 15.94
C ALA A 239 -4.37 -20.17 15.60
N ALA A 240 -5.62 -19.77 15.29
CA ALA A 240 -5.96 -18.36 15.09
C ALA A 240 -5.66 -17.51 16.34
N ALA A 241 -6.18 -17.95 17.49
CA ALA A 241 -5.95 -17.25 18.75
C ALA A 241 -4.46 -17.20 19.12
N MET A 242 -3.74 -18.32 18.90
CA MET A 242 -2.30 -18.38 19.19
C MET A 242 -1.48 -17.47 18.29
N ALA A 243 -1.82 -17.37 17.00
CA ALA A 243 -1.17 -16.45 16.05
C ALA A 243 -1.38 -14.99 16.45
N LEU A 244 -2.63 -14.60 16.76
CA LEU A 244 -2.95 -13.25 17.22
C LEU A 244 -2.33 -12.94 18.58
N GLY A 245 -2.34 -13.90 19.49
CA GLY A 245 -1.72 -13.78 20.81
C GLY A 245 -0.22 -13.56 20.74
N GLY A 246 0.47 -14.31 19.88
CA GLY A 246 1.90 -14.13 19.64
C GLY A 246 2.24 -12.74 19.07
N LEU A 247 1.42 -12.26 18.15
CA LEU A 247 1.51 -10.92 17.59
C LEU A 247 1.32 -9.83 18.67
N LEU A 248 0.26 -9.95 19.49
CA LEU A 248 -0.02 -9.00 20.57
C LEU A 248 1.09 -8.98 21.63
N ASN A 249 1.61 -10.15 22.02
CA ASN A 249 2.74 -10.25 22.94
C ASN A 249 3.93 -9.47 22.41
N TYR A 250 4.28 -9.66 21.15
CA TYR A 250 5.38 -8.94 20.52
C TYR A 250 5.14 -7.41 20.50
N LEU A 251 3.92 -6.98 20.18
CA LEU A 251 3.56 -5.57 20.20
C LEU A 251 3.69 -4.96 21.61
N TYR A 252 3.21 -5.65 22.65
CA TYR A 252 3.35 -5.17 24.04
C TYR A 252 4.80 -5.11 24.50
N GLU A 253 5.64 -6.08 24.09
CA GLU A 253 7.06 -6.09 24.42
C GLU A 253 7.82 -4.95 23.74
N THR A 254 7.49 -4.63 22.50
CA THR A 254 8.24 -3.68 21.68
C THR A 254 7.75 -2.24 21.81
N GLN A 255 6.46 -2.02 21.95
CA GLN A 255 5.88 -0.68 21.90
C GLN A 255 5.80 -0.01 23.27
N LYS A 256 5.51 -0.76 24.35
CA LYS A 256 5.44 -0.27 25.75
C LYS A 256 4.51 0.96 25.93
N THR A 257 3.57 1.18 25.03
CA THR A 257 2.64 2.31 25.01
C THR A 257 1.20 1.81 24.86
N ASP A 258 0.24 2.71 24.89
CA ASP A 258 -1.17 2.40 24.64
C ASP A 258 -1.36 1.96 23.18
N LEU A 259 -2.07 0.86 23.00
CA LEU A 259 -2.44 0.26 21.72
C LEU A 259 -3.96 0.17 21.56
N SER A 260 -4.73 0.95 22.31
CA SER A 260 -6.20 0.91 22.31
C SER A 260 -6.85 1.23 20.97
N HIS A 261 -6.11 1.91 20.07
CA HIS A 261 -6.56 2.13 18.70
C HIS A 261 -6.58 0.86 17.84
N ILE A 262 -5.90 -0.22 18.26
CA ILE A 262 -6.00 -1.53 17.60
C ILE A 262 -7.28 -2.21 18.14
N ASN A 263 -8.42 -1.90 17.56
CA ASN A 263 -9.73 -2.32 18.04
C ASN A 263 -10.61 -2.96 16.94
N ASP A 264 -10.16 -2.94 15.68
CA ASP A 264 -10.85 -3.54 14.53
C ASP A 264 -10.22 -4.90 14.21
N LEU A 265 -10.90 -5.99 14.60
CA LEU A 265 -10.48 -7.37 14.34
C LEU A 265 -11.41 -8.04 13.33
N ASP A 266 -10.91 -8.27 12.12
CA ASP A 266 -11.59 -9.01 11.05
C ASP A 266 -11.12 -10.46 11.03
N TYR A 267 -11.87 -11.36 11.72
CA TYR A 267 -11.69 -12.80 11.53
C TYR A 267 -12.45 -13.26 10.28
N TYR A 268 -11.78 -13.97 9.39
CA TYR A 268 -12.38 -14.52 8.18
C TYR A 268 -11.97 -15.96 7.92
N GLU A 269 -12.90 -16.72 7.38
CA GLU A 269 -12.70 -18.11 6.97
C GLU A 269 -12.35 -18.19 5.48
N GLN A 270 -11.80 -19.32 5.07
CA GLN A 270 -11.64 -19.66 3.66
C GLN A 270 -12.99 -19.57 2.93
N GLY A 271 -12.97 -19.10 1.67
CA GLY A 271 -14.19 -18.98 0.87
C GLY A 271 -14.97 -17.67 1.06
N ARG A 272 -14.51 -16.73 1.90
CA ARG A 272 -15.08 -15.38 1.95
C ARG A 272 -14.64 -14.51 0.77
N PHE A 273 -13.42 -14.71 0.29
CA PHE A 273 -12.82 -13.96 -0.81
C PHE A 273 -12.31 -14.90 -1.88
N MET A 274 -12.27 -14.42 -3.12
CA MET A 274 -11.59 -15.10 -4.22
C MET A 274 -10.13 -15.37 -3.85
N GLU A 275 -9.67 -16.59 -4.04
CA GLU A 275 -8.27 -16.92 -3.82
C GLU A 275 -7.45 -16.58 -5.06
N LEU A 276 -6.38 -15.83 -4.85
CA LEU A 276 -5.38 -15.47 -5.85
C LEU A 276 -4.02 -15.87 -5.31
N ASP A 277 -3.38 -16.83 -5.96
CA ASP A 277 -2.02 -17.20 -5.62
C ASP A 277 -1.00 -16.09 -6.03
N LEU A 278 0.24 -16.24 -5.58
CA LEU A 278 1.30 -15.28 -5.90
C LEU A 278 1.56 -15.17 -7.39
N THR A 279 1.45 -16.27 -8.10
CA THR A 279 1.67 -16.37 -9.54
C THR A 279 0.59 -15.61 -10.31
N ALA A 280 -0.69 -15.79 -9.95
CA ALA A 280 -1.79 -15.06 -10.55
C ALA A 280 -1.69 -13.55 -10.30
N ARG A 281 -1.39 -13.12 -9.05
CA ARG A 281 -1.19 -11.71 -8.71
C ARG A 281 -0.12 -11.05 -9.56
N ARG A 282 1.03 -11.74 -9.71
CA ARG A 282 2.17 -11.29 -10.51
C ARG A 282 1.84 -11.29 -12.00
N ASN A 283 1.29 -12.37 -12.52
CA ASN A 283 1.02 -12.53 -13.96
C ASN A 283 -0.07 -11.59 -14.45
N LEU A 284 -1.05 -11.24 -13.61
CA LEU A 284 -2.10 -10.26 -13.90
C LEU A 284 -1.67 -8.82 -13.63
N GLU A 285 -0.47 -8.59 -13.09
CA GLU A 285 0.07 -7.27 -12.79
C GLU A 285 -0.92 -6.41 -11.98
N LEU A 286 -1.42 -6.95 -10.87
CA LEU A 286 -2.51 -6.33 -10.12
C LEU A 286 -2.09 -5.01 -9.48
N THR A 287 -0.97 -4.99 -8.76
CA THR A 287 -0.49 -3.82 -7.99
C THR A 287 0.75 -3.18 -8.57
N GLU A 288 1.59 -3.97 -9.26
CA GLU A 288 2.84 -3.54 -9.87
C GLU A 288 3.12 -4.32 -11.16
N THR A 289 4.00 -3.79 -12.02
CA THR A 289 4.40 -4.44 -13.26
C THR A 289 5.46 -5.52 -13.03
N LEU A 290 5.46 -6.57 -13.88
CA LEU A 290 6.40 -7.71 -13.79
C LEU A 290 7.87 -7.28 -13.86
N ARG A 291 8.22 -6.39 -14.79
CA ARG A 291 9.61 -6.03 -15.07
C ARG A 291 10.13 -4.86 -14.25
N GLY A 292 9.33 -3.81 -14.10
CA GLY A 292 9.74 -2.56 -13.45
C GLY A 292 9.38 -2.47 -11.98
N LYS A 293 8.51 -3.34 -11.47
CA LYS A 293 7.88 -3.24 -10.15
C LYS A 293 7.29 -1.85 -9.88
N GLU A 294 6.76 -1.24 -10.95
CA GLU A 294 6.16 0.08 -10.90
C GLU A 294 4.63 -0.05 -10.82
N LYS A 295 4.00 0.87 -10.08
CA LYS A 295 2.55 0.98 -10.06
C LYS A 295 1.98 1.32 -11.45
N LYS A 296 2.67 2.20 -12.21
CA LYS A 296 2.24 2.60 -13.55
C LYS A 296 2.31 1.42 -14.50
N GLY A 297 1.17 1.07 -15.10
CA GLY A 297 1.02 -0.11 -15.96
C GLY A 297 0.39 -1.31 -15.26
N SER A 298 0.03 -1.21 -13.98
CA SER A 298 -0.73 -2.22 -13.24
C SER A 298 -2.25 -1.95 -13.29
N LEU A 299 -3.06 -2.92 -12.86
CA LEU A 299 -4.51 -2.72 -12.71
C LEU A 299 -4.81 -1.65 -11.66
N LEU A 300 -4.09 -1.64 -10.55
CA LEU A 300 -4.20 -0.62 -9.50
C LEU A 300 -3.99 0.80 -10.06
N TRP A 301 -3.04 1.00 -10.96
CA TRP A 301 -2.82 2.31 -11.60
C TRP A 301 -4.03 2.78 -12.42
N VAL A 302 -4.74 1.88 -13.06
CA VAL A 302 -5.97 2.20 -13.81
C VAL A 302 -7.08 2.62 -12.86
N LEU A 303 -7.31 1.83 -11.81
CA LEU A 303 -8.45 1.95 -10.90
C LEU A 303 -8.29 3.03 -9.83
N ASP A 304 -7.05 3.32 -9.39
CA ASP A 304 -6.80 4.28 -8.30
C ASP A 304 -6.86 5.73 -8.80
N LYS A 305 -8.01 6.35 -8.57
CA LYS A 305 -8.27 7.79 -8.70
C LYS A 305 -8.72 8.40 -7.38
N THR A 306 -8.46 7.71 -6.28
CA THR A 306 -8.78 8.14 -4.93
C THR A 306 -8.14 9.48 -4.58
N LYS A 307 -8.77 10.22 -3.69
CA LYS A 307 -8.35 11.55 -3.24
C LYS A 307 -7.71 11.50 -1.85
N THR A 308 -7.94 10.43 -1.12
CA THR A 308 -7.45 10.24 0.24
C THR A 308 -6.50 9.03 0.33
N PRO A 309 -5.51 9.05 1.21
CA PRO A 309 -4.67 7.88 1.48
C PRO A 309 -5.48 6.67 1.97
N MET A 310 -6.50 6.91 2.79
CA MET A 310 -7.42 5.89 3.33
C MET A 310 -8.18 5.20 2.20
N GLY A 311 -8.72 5.96 1.24
CA GLY A 311 -9.40 5.42 0.06
C GLY A 311 -8.47 4.60 -0.82
N ALA A 312 -7.22 5.03 -0.99
CA ALA A 312 -6.23 4.26 -1.76
C ALA A 312 -5.91 2.91 -1.11
N ARG A 313 -5.76 2.86 0.22
CA ARG A 313 -5.58 1.61 0.97
C ARG A 313 -6.81 0.71 0.88
N CYS A 314 -8.01 1.27 1.00
CA CYS A 314 -9.26 0.55 0.87
C CYS A 314 -9.40 -0.09 -0.52
N LEU A 315 -9.18 0.67 -1.60
CA LEU A 315 -9.24 0.20 -2.98
C LEU A 315 -8.20 -0.90 -3.24
N ARG A 316 -6.98 -0.75 -2.75
CA ARG A 316 -5.93 -1.77 -2.83
C ARG A 316 -6.36 -3.05 -2.11
N SER A 317 -6.90 -2.94 -0.92
CA SER A 317 -7.44 -4.09 -0.17
C SER A 317 -8.56 -4.81 -0.93
N TRP A 318 -9.43 -4.09 -1.63
CA TRP A 318 -10.48 -4.68 -2.46
C TRP A 318 -9.93 -5.41 -3.69
N LEU A 319 -8.88 -4.86 -4.29
CA LEU A 319 -8.17 -5.51 -5.41
C LEU A 319 -7.51 -6.83 -4.97
N GLU A 320 -6.95 -6.85 -3.79
CA GLU A 320 -6.26 -8.01 -3.22
C GLU A 320 -7.22 -9.05 -2.65
N ARG A 321 -8.47 -8.68 -2.36
CA ARG A 321 -9.53 -9.52 -1.77
C ARG A 321 -10.87 -9.38 -2.51
N PRO A 322 -10.97 -9.83 -3.79
CA PRO A 322 -12.25 -9.81 -4.52
C PRO A 322 -13.29 -10.67 -3.80
N LEU A 323 -14.55 -10.27 -3.88
CA LEU A 323 -15.64 -10.90 -3.14
C LEU A 323 -16.14 -12.17 -3.84
N LEU A 324 -16.66 -13.12 -3.05
CA LEU A 324 -17.42 -14.28 -3.54
C LEU A 324 -18.94 -14.11 -3.34
N SER A 325 -19.35 -13.26 -2.41
CA SER A 325 -20.77 -12.98 -2.17
C SER A 325 -21.38 -12.10 -3.25
N VAL A 326 -22.28 -12.67 -4.06
CA VAL A 326 -23.05 -11.94 -5.08
C VAL A 326 -23.76 -10.72 -4.49
N THR A 327 -24.38 -10.89 -3.32
CA THR A 327 -25.06 -9.78 -2.63
C THR A 327 -24.12 -8.62 -2.30
N ALA A 328 -22.91 -8.92 -1.79
CA ALA A 328 -21.94 -7.89 -1.45
C ALA A 328 -21.37 -7.20 -2.71
N ILE A 329 -21.15 -7.96 -3.79
CA ILE A 329 -20.72 -7.44 -5.08
C ILE A 329 -21.79 -6.52 -5.67
N CYS A 330 -23.04 -6.97 -5.71
CA CYS A 330 -24.17 -6.18 -6.25
C CYS A 330 -24.39 -4.90 -5.44
N ARG A 331 -24.18 -4.94 -4.13
CA ARG A 331 -24.28 -3.76 -3.25
C ARG A 331 -23.23 -2.71 -3.62
N ARG A 332 -21.97 -3.10 -3.87
CA ARG A 332 -20.95 -2.17 -4.38
C ARG A 332 -21.26 -1.64 -5.76
N ASN A 333 -21.66 -2.54 -6.69
CA ASN A 333 -22.04 -2.15 -8.04
C ASN A 333 -23.18 -1.15 -8.05
N SER A 334 -24.16 -1.28 -7.15
CA SER A 334 -25.29 -0.35 -7.03
C SER A 334 -24.81 1.04 -6.56
N ALA A 335 -23.94 1.09 -5.57
CA ALA A 335 -23.34 2.34 -5.10
C ALA A 335 -22.50 3.03 -6.18
N VAL A 336 -21.70 2.25 -6.93
CA VAL A 336 -20.96 2.78 -8.08
C VAL A 336 -21.91 3.33 -9.15
N ALA A 337 -23.01 2.62 -9.47
CA ALA A 337 -24.02 3.07 -10.44
C ALA A 337 -24.63 4.40 -10.02
N ALA A 338 -25.02 4.57 -8.77
CA ALA A 338 -25.59 5.82 -8.27
C ALA A 338 -24.62 7.01 -8.43
N LEU A 339 -23.32 6.77 -8.26
CA LEU A 339 -22.28 7.78 -8.48
C LEU A 339 -21.98 8.01 -9.98
N VAL A 340 -22.14 6.99 -10.84
CA VAL A 340 -21.99 7.13 -12.29
C VAL A 340 -23.13 7.96 -12.86
N ASP A 341 -24.36 7.68 -12.45
CA ASP A 341 -25.59 8.32 -12.95
C ASP A 341 -25.71 9.78 -12.51
N ASN A 342 -25.13 10.13 -11.34
CA ASN A 342 -25.15 11.49 -10.82
C ASN A 342 -23.76 12.15 -10.91
N THR A 343 -23.50 12.74 -12.07
CA THR A 343 -22.18 13.38 -12.33
C THR A 343 -21.88 14.54 -11.38
N ILE A 344 -22.88 15.38 -11.07
CA ILE A 344 -22.68 16.56 -10.20
C ILE A 344 -22.29 16.11 -8.81
N ALA A 345 -23.09 15.23 -8.18
CA ALA A 345 -22.79 14.73 -6.84
C ALA A 345 -21.42 14.01 -6.77
N ARG A 346 -21.07 13.25 -7.80
CA ARG A 346 -19.74 12.59 -7.87
C ARG A 346 -18.60 13.61 -7.89
N GLU A 347 -18.68 14.65 -8.71
CA GLU A 347 -17.61 15.66 -8.81
C GLU A 347 -17.50 16.50 -7.53
N GLU A 348 -18.64 16.91 -6.94
CA GLU A 348 -18.67 17.63 -5.67
C GLU A 348 -18.16 16.80 -4.51
N LEU A 349 -18.55 15.52 -4.43
CA LEU A 349 -18.02 14.56 -3.45
C LEU A 349 -16.51 14.40 -3.59
N THR A 350 -16.02 14.26 -4.83
CA THR A 350 -14.59 14.15 -5.13
C THR A 350 -13.83 15.42 -4.73
N ALA A 351 -14.42 16.59 -4.96
CA ALA A 351 -13.84 17.88 -4.57
C ALA A 351 -13.79 18.01 -3.03
N ALA A 352 -14.87 17.65 -2.32
CA ALA A 352 -14.93 17.68 -0.85
C ALA A 352 -13.87 16.78 -0.20
N MET A 353 -13.60 15.60 -0.76
CA MET A 353 -12.56 14.70 -0.27
C MET A 353 -11.13 15.13 -0.65
N THR A 354 -10.96 16.05 -1.62
CA THR A 354 -9.62 16.45 -2.06
C THR A 354 -8.87 17.19 -0.94
N GLY A 355 -7.67 16.70 -0.61
CA GLY A 355 -6.85 17.24 0.48
C GLY A 355 -7.41 16.95 1.88
N LEU A 356 -8.30 15.97 2.03
CA LEU A 356 -8.67 15.42 3.32
C LEU A 356 -7.51 14.59 3.86
N GLY A 357 -7.05 14.91 5.07
CA GLY A 357 -5.90 14.27 5.71
C GLY A 357 -6.15 12.80 6.07
N ASP A 358 -5.09 12.07 6.35
CA ASP A 358 -5.15 10.65 6.73
C ASP A 358 -5.60 10.48 8.18
N MET A 359 -6.92 10.49 8.39
CA MET A 359 -7.52 10.37 9.73
C MET A 359 -7.19 9.05 10.42
N GLU A 360 -7.05 7.95 9.67
CA GLU A 360 -6.68 6.64 10.24
C GLU A 360 -5.29 6.71 10.89
N ARG A 361 -4.29 7.24 10.18
CA ARG A 361 -2.93 7.36 10.71
C ARG A 361 -2.77 8.49 11.71
N LEU A 362 -3.55 9.56 11.59
CA LEU A 362 -3.55 10.66 12.56
C LEU A 362 -4.01 10.18 13.93
N ILE A 363 -5.15 9.46 13.99
CA ILE A 363 -5.64 8.94 15.27
C ILE A 363 -4.71 7.89 15.87
N GLY A 364 -4.08 7.06 15.06
CA GLY A 364 -3.05 6.12 15.50
C GLY A 364 -1.90 6.84 16.23
N ARG A 365 -1.36 7.92 15.65
CA ARG A 365 -0.30 8.73 16.30
C ARG A 365 -0.78 9.45 17.56
N ILE A 366 -2.03 9.90 17.59
CA ILE A 366 -2.63 10.56 18.76
C ILE A 366 -2.72 9.58 19.94
N VAL A 367 -3.29 8.40 19.75
CA VAL A 367 -3.38 7.35 20.77
C VAL A 367 -2.00 6.90 21.22
N TYR A 368 -1.10 6.73 20.27
CA TYR A 368 0.27 6.32 20.53
C TYR A 368 1.11 7.36 21.31
N GLY A 369 0.64 8.61 21.37
CA GLY A 369 1.29 9.69 22.10
C GLY A 369 2.39 10.41 21.34
N THR A 370 2.58 10.14 20.04
CA THR A 370 3.61 10.78 19.20
C THR A 370 3.11 11.98 18.40
N ALA A 371 1.80 12.18 18.35
CA ALA A 371 1.18 13.30 17.63
C ALA A 371 1.60 14.66 18.24
N GLY A 372 1.92 15.61 17.35
CA GLY A 372 2.23 16.99 17.68
C GLY A 372 1.07 17.96 17.39
N GLY A 373 1.32 19.25 17.59
CA GLY A 373 0.31 20.30 17.32
C GLY A 373 -0.14 20.32 15.85
N ARG A 374 0.76 20.05 14.92
CA ARG A 374 0.44 19.97 13.48
C ARG A 374 -0.47 18.78 13.13
N ASP A 375 -0.32 17.67 13.84
CA ASP A 375 -1.19 16.51 13.63
C ASP A 375 -2.62 16.81 14.09
N MET A 376 -2.76 17.53 15.22
CA MET A 376 -4.07 18.00 15.70
C MET A 376 -4.70 19.00 14.72
N ALA A 377 -3.94 19.96 14.21
CA ALA A 377 -4.42 20.90 13.20
C ALA A 377 -4.83 20.17 11.90
N SER A 378 -4.08 19.15 11.48
CA SER A 378 -4.43 18.33 10.32
C SER A 378 -5.71 17.52 10.52
N LEU A 379 -5.92 16.98 11.72
CA LEU A 379 -7.16 16.29 12.07
C LEU A 379 -8.34 17.27 12.05
N ARG A 380 -8.21 18.45 12.65
CA ARG A 380 -9.21 19.51 12.58
C ARG A 380 -9.59 19.86 11.14
N ALA A 381 -8.59 20.12 10.29
CA ALA A 381 -8.81 20.44 8.89
C ALA A 381 -9.49 19.31 8.10
N ALA A 382 -9.28 18.04 8.49
CA ALA A 382 -10.02 16.93 7.94
C ALA A 382 -11.48 16.91 8.42
N ILE A 383 -11.72 17.14 9.71
CA ILE A 383 -13.05 17.21 10.32
C ILE A 383 -13.90 18.32 9.68
N GLU A 384 -13.34 19.49 9.46
CA GLU A 384 -14.02 20.64 8.83
C GLU A 384 -14.60 20.33 7.43
N LYS A 385 -14.10 19.28 6.74
CA LYS A 385 -14.60 18.83 5.43
C LYS A 385 -15.71 17.78 5.50
N LEU A 386 -15.88 17.11 6.63
CA LEU A 386 -16.83 16.00 6.78
C LEU A 386 -18.28 16.40 6.53
N PRO A 387 -18.80 17.58 6.99
CA PRO A 387 -20.16 17.99 6.70
C PRO A 387 -20.47 18.03 5.19
N ALA A 388 -19.55 18.59 4.37
CA ALA A 388 -19.73 18.66 2.93
C ALA A 388 -19.75 17.25 2.28
N VAL A 389 -18.91 16.32 2.74
CA VAL A 389 -18.91 14.93 2.26
C VAL A 389 -20.24 14.25 2.62
N LYS A 390 -20.72 14.43 3.85
CA LYS A 390 -21.99 13.86 4.33
C LYS A 390 -23.19 14.38 3.56
N GLU A 391 -23.21 15.66 3.26
CA GLU A 391 -24.25 16.32 2.43
C GLU A 391 -24.33 15.66 1.06
N GLN A 392 -23.21 15.50 0.36
CA GLN A 392 -23.20 14.90 -0.97
C GLN A 392 -23.59 13.41 -0.95
N LEU A 393 -23.19 12.66 0.07
CA LEU A 393 -23.65 11.28 0.25
C LEU A 393 -25.16 11.21 0.48
N SER A 394 -25.71 12.13 1.27
CA SER A 394 -27.14 12.17 1.60
C SER A 394 -28.02 12.55 0.39
N ALA A 395 -27.46 13.20 -0.63
CA ALA A 395 -28.14 13.54 -1.87
C ALA A 395 -28.32 12.35 -2.83
N LEU A 396 -27.63 11.23 -2.59
CA LEU A 396 -27.64 10.05 -3.44
C LEU A 396 -28.59 8.97 -2.94
N SER A 397 -29.43 8.42 -3.84
CA SER A 397 -30.46 7.43 -3.50
C SER A 397 -29.93 6.00 -3.75
N ASP A 398 -29.01 5.55 -2.91
CA ASP A 398 -28.56 4.16 -2.88
C ASP A 398 -28.43 3.68 -1.43
N ARG A 399 -28.71 2.39 -1.19
CA ARG A 399 -28.71 1.81 0.14
C ARG A 399 -27.34 1.88 0.81
N ARG A 400 -26.23 1.47 0.09
CA ARG A 400 -24.91 1.50 0.68
C ARG A 400 -24.41 2.92 0.93
N ILE A 401 -24.70 3.82 0.03
CA ILE A 401 -24.36 5.23 0.17
C ILE A 401 -25.09 5.83 1.38
N SER A 402 -26.38 5.52 1.56
CA SER A 402 -27.15 5.96 2.73
C SER A 402 -26.58 5.41 4.03
N GLU A 403 -26.14 4.15 4.05
CA GLU A 403 -25.47 3.56 5.21
C GLU A 403 -24.13 4.27 5.50
N LEU A 404 -23.32 4.56 4.46
CA LEU A 404 -22.08 5.32 4.62
C LEU A 404 -22.33 6.73 5.15
N ALA A 405 -23.36 7.41 4.67
CA ALA A 405 -23.77 8.72 5.20
C ALA A 405 -24.19 8.65 6.68
N ALA A 406 -24.83 7.55 7.11
CA ALA A 406 -25.19 7.33 8.50
C ALA A 406 -23.99 6.94 9.39
N GLU A 407 -23.04 6.19 8.84
CA GLU A 407 -21.80 5.79 9.53
C GLU A 407 -20.82 6.96 9.69
N LEU A 408 -20.90 7.97 8.81
CA LEU A 408 -20.06 9.15 8.84
C LEU A 408 -20.55 10.11 9.95
N ASP A 409 -19.78 10.20 11.03
CA ASP A 409 -19.94 11.20 12.08
C ASP A 409 -19.17 12.47 11.68
N THR A 410 -19.76 13.64 11.78
CA THR A 410 -19.12 14.92 11.44
C THR A 410 -18.08 15.37 12.45
N LEU A 411 -18.05 14.77 13.65
CA LEU A 411 -17.05 15.00 14.70
C LEU A 411 -16.90 16.49 15.08
N ASP A 412 -17.98 17.26 14.96
CA ASP A 412 -17.99 18.72 15.16
C ASP A 412 -17.48 19.09 16.56
N ASP A 413 -17.89 18.33 17.59
CA ASP A 413 -17.46 18.49 18.97
C ASP A 413 -15.93 18.38 19.14
N ILE A 414 -15.31 17.42 18.47
CA ILE A 414 -13.86 17.22 18.47
C ILE A 414 -13.17 18.33 17.68
N GLY A 415 -13.69 18.69 16.51
CA GLY A 415 -13.20 19.77 15.68
C GLY A 415 -13.18 21.11 16.43
N GLU A 416 -14.30 21.48 17.07
CA GLU A 416 -14.43 22.69 17.89
C GLU A 416 -13.46 22.68 19.08
N ARG A 417 -13.31 21.53 19.75
CA ARG A 417 -12.39 21.40 20.88
C ARG A 417 -10.94 21.62 20.48
N ILE A 418 -10.52 21.04 19.34
CA ILE A 418 -9.17 21.25 18.81
C ILE A 418 -9.01 22.72 18.35
N ALA A 419 -9.98 23.29 17.68
CA ALA A 419 -9.96 24.69 17.20
C ALA A 419 -9.87 25.69 18.35
N ALA A 420 -10.52 25.42 19.48
CA ALA A 420 -10.43 26.26 20.66
C ALA A 420 -9.02 26.22 21.29
N ALA A 421 -8.37 25.04 21.29
CA ALA A 421 -7.12 24.81 22.01
C ALA A 421 -5.86 25.09 21.20
N ILE A 422 -5.84 24.73 19.90
CA ILE A 422 -4.65 24.76 19.04
C ILE A 422 -4.71 25.95 18.09
N CYS A 423 -3.61 26.66 17.95
CA CYS A 423 -3.48 27.75 16.96
C CYS A 423 -3.49 27.21 15.52
N ASP A 424 -3.75 28.08 14.53
CA ASP A 424 -3.93 27.65 13.14
C ASP A 424 -2.63 27.13 12.51
N GLU A 425 -1.48 27.71 12.88
CA GLU A 425 -0.16 27.31 12.41
C GLU A 425 0.75 26.95 13.60
N PRO A 426 0.58 25.75 14.16
CA PRO A 426 1.39 25.34 15.30
C PRO A 426 2.85 25.09 14.88
N PRO A 427 3.83 25.38 15.77
CA PRO A 427 5.23 25.10 15.54
C PRO A 427 5.50 23.63 15.31
N PHE A 428 6.69 23.28 14.80
CA PHE A 428 7.05 21.91 14.52
C PHE A 428 7.11 21.05 15.80
N SER A 429 7.69 21.60 16.87
CA SER A 429 7.86 20.87 18.13
C SER A 429 6.99 21.47 19.23
N VAL A 430 6.25 20.63 19.91
CA VAL A 430 5.49 21.02 21.11
C VAL A 430 6.38 21.52 22.26
N ARG A 431 7.69 21.21 22.24
CA ARG A 431 8.66 21.68 23.23
C ARG A 431 9.11 23.13 23.02
N GLU A 432 8.80 23.72 21.87
CA GLU A 432 9.08 25.14 21.60
C GLU A 432 8.03 26.08 22.21
N GLY A 433 6.89 25.54 22.61
CA GLY A 433 5.72 26.32 23.05
C GLY A 433 5.08 27.13 21.92
N GLY A 434 4.06 27.93 22.23
CA GLY A 434 3.39 28.80 21.26
C GLY A 434 2.38 28.09 20.35
N PHE A 435 1.93 26.91 20.69
CA PHE A 435 0.93 26.14 19.92
C PHE A 435 -0.47 26.16 20.50
N ILE A 436 -0.63 26.55 21.79
CA ILE A 436 -1.95 26.79 22.40
C ILE A 436 -2.48 28.13 21.89
N ARG A 437 -3.76 28.20 21.57
CA ARG A 437 -4.45 29.43 21.12
C ARG A 437 -4.57 30.44 22.24
N ASP A 438 -4.41 31.73 21.95
CA ASP A 438 -4.65 32.83 22.91
C ASP A 438 -6.15 32.79 23.31
N GLY A 439 -6.44 32.93 24.60
CA GLY A 439 -7.80 32.86 25.17
C GLY A 439 -8.25 31.45 25.57
N PHE A 440 -7.43 30.40 25.37
CA PHE A 440 -7.79 29.04 25.79
C PHE A 440 -7.57 28.80 27.29
N ASP A 441 -6.48 29.35 27.85
CA ASP A 441 -6.14 29.20 29.28
C ASP A 441 -5.63 30.52 29.83
N GLU A 442 -6.25 30.99 30.92
CA GLU A 442 -5.94 32.29 31.52
C GLU A 442 -4.50 32.40 32.05
N GLU A 443 -3.93 31.32 32.56
CA GLU A 443 -2.56 31.33 33.07
C GLU A 443 -1.52 31.34 31.93
N VAL A 444 -1.78 30.65 30.82
CA VAL A 444 -0.95 30.75 29.61
C VAL A 444 -0.94 32.17 29.08
N ASP A 445 -2.11 32.81 29.00
CA ASP A 445 -2.24 34.18 28.52
C ASP A 445 -1.55 35.17 29.45
N ARG A 446 -1.67 34.99 30.75
CA ARG A 446 -0.98 35.79 31.77
C ARG A 446 0.55 35.68 31.63
N LEU A 447 1.09 34.45 31.51
CA LEU A 447 2.52 34.23 31.34
C LEU A 447 3.03 34.79 30.03
N ARG A 448 2.29 34.65 28.93
CA ARG A 448 2.63 35.26 27.65
C ARG A 448 2.62 36.78 27.70
N HIS A 449 1.69 37.38 28.46
CA HIS A 449 1.65 38.81 28.67
C HIS A 449 2.90 39.32 29.40
N ILE A 450 3.35 38.61 30.45
CA ILE A 450 4.61 38.89 31.14
C ILE A 450 5.78 38.82 30.15
N LEU A 451 5.86 37.80 29.31
CA LEU A 451 6.94 37.63 28.32
C LEU A 451 6.93 38.73 27.24
N LYS A 452 5.76 39.11 26.73
CA LYS A 452 5.59 40.21 25.78
C LYS A 452 5.85 41.56 26.43
N GLY A 453 5.35 41.75 27.65
CA GLY A 453 5.54 42.95 28.47
C GLY A 453 6.97 43.13 28.94
N GLY A 454 7.67 42.06 29.25
CA GLY A 454 9.05 42.07 29.69
C GLY A 454 10.03 42.78 28.74
N LYS A 455 9.83 42.72 27.44
CA LYS A 455 10.59 43.52 26.45
C LYS A 455 10.27 44.99 26.55
N GLY A 456 9.04 45.38 26.78
CA GLY A 456 8.61 46.75 27.03
C GLY A 456 9.16 47.32 28.33
N VAL A 457 9.06 46.53 29.40
CA VAL A 457 9.60 46.88 30.73
C VAL A 457 11.14 47.04 30.70
N ILE A 458 11.83 46.21 29.92
CA ILE A 458 13.28 46.32 29.71
C ILE A 458 13.60 47.63 28.99
N ALA A 459 12.84 48.00 27.95
CA ALA A 459 13.01 49.26 27.21
C ALA A 459 12.68 50.47 28.09
N GLU A 460 11.64 50.40 28.93
CA GLU A 460 11.31 51.44 29.90
C GLU A 460 12.40 51.58 30.98
N MET A 461 12.91 50.43 31.49
CA MET A 461 14.02 50.38 32.43
C MET A 461 15.28 51.00 31.81
N GLU A 462 15.57 50.70 30.53
CA GLU A 462 16.68 51.30 29.79
C GLU A 462 16.51 52.82 29.71
N ALA A 463 15.31 53.30 29.38
CA ALA A 463 15.03 54.75 29.30
C ALA A 463 15.14 55.42 30.68
N LYS A 464 14.58 54.83 31.74
CA LYS A 464 14.62 55.27 33.11
C LYS A 464 16.07 55.35 33.66
N GLU A 465 16.87 54.31 33.36
CA GLU A 465 18.26 54.27 33.76
C GLU A 465 19.13 55.27 32.98
N LYS A 466 18.85 55.54 31.72
CA LYS A 466 19.47 56.62 30.94
C LYS A 466 19.21 58.03 31.54
N GLU A 467 17.97 58.26 31.93
CA GLU A 467 17.55 59.51 32.55
C GLU A 467 18.19 59.68 33.96
N ARG A 468 18.13 58.62 34.79
CA ARG A 468 18.69 58.61 36.15
C ARG A 468 20.21 58.80 36.19
N THR A 469 20.93 58.15 35.27
CA THR A 469 22.38 58.12 35.25
C THR A 469 22.99 59.21 34.37
N GLY A 470 22.19 59.81 33.43
CA GLY A 470 22.69 60.76 32.41
C GLY A 470 23.54 60.08 31.31
N ILE A 471 23.68 58.77 31.30
CA ILE A 471 24.50 57.98 30.37
C ILE A 471 23.69 57.69 29.11
N ARG A 472 23.85 58.49 28.07
CA ARG A 472 23.08 58.40 26.81
C ARG A 472 23.38 57.11 26.04
N THR A 473 24.56 56.53 26.21
CA THR A 473 25.01 55.34 25.50
C THR A 473 24.65 54.03 26.22
N LEU A 474 24.01 54.09 27.37
CA LEU A 474 23.56 52.92 28.16
C LEU A 474 22.59 52.08 27.29
N LYS A 475 22.82 50.80 27.25
CA LYS A 475 21.94 49.82 26.63
C LYS A 475 21.76 48.63 27.50
N ILE A 476 20.55 48.07 27.56
CA ILE A 476 20.28 46.78 28.18
C ILE A 476 20.33 45.70 27.09
N GLY A 477 21.22 44.73 27.24
CA GLY A 477 21.41 43.60 26.32
C GLY A 477 21.25 42.27 27.05
N TYR A 478 21.08 41.19 26.27
CA TYR A 478 21.01 39.82 26.79
C TYR A 478 22.15 38.96 26.23
N ASN A 479 22.73 38.13 27.08
CA ASN A 479 23.73 37.11 26.68
C ASN A 479 23.39 35.77 27.35
N LYS A 480 23.44 34.69 26.61
CA LYS A 480 23.10 33.34 27.12
C LYS A 480 23.97 32.91 28.31
N VAL A 481 25.19 33.45 28.48
CA VAL A 481 26.13 33.08 29.57
C VAL A 481 25.91 33.93 30.82
N PHE A 482 25.62 35.22 30.64
CA PHE A 482 25.56 36.19 31.74
C PHE A 482 24.15 36.75 32.01
N GLY A 483 23.17 36.42 31.20
CA GLY A 483 21.82 36.93 31.33
C GLY A 483 21.68 38.35 30.77
N TYR A 484 20.70 39.10 31.32
CA TYR A 484 20.56 40.53 31.03
C TYR A 484 21.65 41.35 31.65
N TYR A 485 22.15 42.35 30.96
CA TYR A 485 23.19 43.24 31.43
C TYR A 485 22.96 44.68 30.90
N ILE A 486 23.48 45.63 31.66
CA ILE A 486 23.57 47.02 31.27
C ILE A 486 24.96 47.25 30.70
N GLU A 487 25.05 47.67 29.46
CA GLU A 487 26.32 48.03 28.80
C GLU A 487 26.52 49.52 28.78
N VAL A 488 27.70 49.94 29.34
CA VAL A 488 28.12 51.35 29.40
C VAL A 488 29.45 51.50 28.68
N SER A 489 29.58 52.46 27.80
CA SER A 489 30.84 52.73 27.08
C SER A 489 31.88 53.32 28.03
N ASN A 490 33.16 53.05 27.77
CA ASN A 490 34.30 53.49 28.61
C ASN A 490 34.31 55.00 28.85
N SER A 491 33.76 55.85 27.98
CA SER A 491 33.66 57.32 28.09
C SER A 491 32.72 57.80 29.22
N PHE A 492 31.88 56.93 29.77
CA PHE A 492 30.92 57.28 30.82
C PHE A 492 31.16 56.40 32.10
N ARG A 493 32.31 55.80 32.26
CA ARG A 493 32.65 54.90 33.37
C ARG A 493 32.55 55.59 34.73
N ASP A 494 32.93 56.83 34.83
CA ASP A 494 32.93 57.61 36.09
C ASP A 494 31.52 58.09 36.50
N GLN A 495 30.55 57.91 35.63
CA GLN A 495 29.15 58.23 35.89
C GLN A 495 28.30 57.02 36.31
N VAL A 496 28.91 55.82 36.38
CA VAL A 496 28.24 54.61 36.76
C VAL A 496 27.94 54.61 38.26
N PRO A 497 26.67 54.43 38.68
CA PRO A 497 26.32 54.38 40.11
C PRO A 497 26.98 53.21 40.84
N ASP A 498 27.27 53.40 42.15
CA ASP A 498 27.80 52.37 43.02
C ASP A 498 26.86 51.14 43.18
N THR A 499 25.60 51.32 42.83
CA THR A 499 24.61 50.23 42.85
C THR A 499 24.78 49.27 41.69
N TYR A 500 25.57 49.57 40.69
CA TYR A 500 25.85 48.69 39.56
C TYR A 500 26.94 47.68 39.89
N ILE A 501 26.66 46.42 39.78
CA ILE A 501 27.60 45.34 39.99
C ILE A 501 28.26 44.99 38.67
N ARG A 502 29.56 45.21 38.55
CA ARG A 502 30.35 44.92 37.36
C ARG A 502 30.44 43.41 37.08
N LYS A 503 30.12 42.94 35.91
CA LYS A 503 30.17 41.54 35.44
C LYS A 503 31.29 41.26 34.45
N GLN A 504 31.50 42.18 33.48
CA GLN A 504 32.45 41.96 32.40
C GLN A 504 33.02 43.27 31.91
N THR A 505 34.33 43.26 31.61
CA THR A 505 35.02 44.37 30.96
C THR A 505 35.25 44.02 29.49
N LEU A 506 34.89 44.92 28.60
CA LEU A 506 35.07 44.77 27.13
C LEU A 506 36.07 45.87 26.66
N VAL A 507 36.57 45.74 25.43
CA VAL A 507 37.48 46.72 24.81
C VAL A 507 36.82 48.10 24.70
N GLY A 508 35.52 48.20 24.41
CA GLY A 508 34.75 49.41 24.19
C GLY A 508 33.85 49.84 25.34
N GLY A 509 33.72 49.05 26.42
CA GLY A 509 32.75 49.33 27.50
C GLY A 509 32.79 48.35 28.63
N GLU A 510 31.94 48.52 29.61
CA GLU A 510 31.78 47.57 30.73
C GLU A 510 30.31 47.14 30.84
N ARG A 511 30.12 45.88 31.32
CA ARG A 511 28.82 45.30 31.54
C ARG A 511 28.51 45.19 33.00
N PHE A 512 27.34 45.68 33.38
CA PHE A 512 26.87 45.76 34.77
C PHE A 512 25.52 45.01 34.90
N ILE A 513 25.20 44.70 36.15
CA ILE A 513 23.88 44.25 36.56
C ILE A 513 23.36 45.03 37.73
N THR A 514 22.04 45.19 37.84
CA THR A 514 21.38 45.74 39.02
C THR A 514 20.50 44.70 39.63
N GLN A 515 20.08 44.83 40.90
CA GLN A 515 19.17 43.91 41.55
C GLN A 515 17.82 43.88 40.83
N GLU A 516 17.27 45.04 40.43
CA GLU A 516 16.01 45.17 39.69
C GLU A 516 16.06 44.41 38.36
N LEU A 517 17.19 44.54 37.61
CA LEU A 517 17.36 43.80 36.33
C LEU A 517 17.43 42.31 36.56
N LYS A 518 18.00 41.87 37.64
CA LYS A 518 18.16 40.45 38.02
C LYS A 518 16.80 39.85 38.45
N ASP A 519 15.98 40.60 39.16
CA ASP A 519 14.67 40.19 39.59
C ASP A 519 13.72 40.07 38.38
N LEU A 520 13.76 41.04 37.46
CA LEU A 520 13.03 41.01 36.21
C LEU A 520 13.49 39.84 35.31
N GLU A 521 14.80 39.59 35.24
CA GLU A 521 15.33 38.41 34.50
C GLU A 521 14.78 37.10 35.06
N HIS A 522 14.79 36.94 36.36
CA HIS A 522 14.29 35.77 37.04
C HIS A 522 12.79 35.55 36.72
N GLU A 523 12.00 36.63 36.77
CA GLU A 523 10.58 36.58 36.43
C GLU A 523 10.35 36.18 34.96
N ILE A 524 11.07 36.76 34.00
CA ILE A 524 10.96 36.44 32.57
C ILE A 524 11.41 34.99 32.30
N LEU A 525 12.52 34.53 32.84
CA LEU A 525 13.02 33.17 32.63
C LEU A 525 12.07 32.13 33.22
N THR A 526 11.60 32.37 34.46
CA THR A 526 10.61 31.49 35.11
C THR A 526 9.32 31.45 34.33
N ALA A 527 8.84 32.59 33.84
CA ALA A 527 7.62 32.62 32.99
C ALA A 527 7.82 31.88 31.68
N SER A 528 9.02 31.96 31.06
CA SER A 528 9.29 31.25 29.79
C SER A 528 9.29 29.73 29.97
N GLU A 529 9.91 29.22 31.02
CA GLU A 529 9.91 27.79 31.28
C GLU A 529 8.52 27.29 31.68
N ARG A 530 7.81 28.06 32.50
CA ARG A 530 6.50 27.70 33.00
C ARG A 530 5.42 27.69 31.89
N VAL A 531 5.45 28.66 30.94
CA VAL A 531 4.49 28.67 29.83
C VAL A 531 4.66 27.45 28.93
N VAL A 532 5.89 27.05 28.59
CA VAL A 532 6.17 25.87 27.77
C VAL A 532 5.68 24.61 28.48
N ALA A 533 5.96 24.48 29.79
CA ALA A 533 5.53 23.32 30.57
C ALA A 533 3.99 23.24 30.67
N LEU A 534 3.32 24.38 30.91
CA LEU A 534 1.86 24.42 31.00
C LEU A 534 1.18 24.14 29.66
N GLU A 535 1.69 24.73 28.57
CA GLU A 535 1.20 24.43 27.24
C GLU A 535 1.32 22.94 26.91
N TYR A 536 2.43 22.30 27.27
CA TYR A 536 2.62 20.87 27.07
C TYR A 536 1.64 20.03 27.91
N GLU A 537 1.35 20.43 29.14
CA GLU A 537 0.36 19.77 29.98
C GLU A 537 -1.06 19.87 29.38
N LEU A 538 -1.46 21.06 28.94
CA LEU A 538 -2.75 21.29 28.28
C LEU A 538 -2.87 20.51 26.98
N PHE A 539 -1.80 20.45 26.19
CA PHE A 539 -1.76 19.64 24.99
C PHE A 539 -1.89 18.16 25.28
N THR A 540 -1.24 17.67 26.32
CA THR A 540 -1.34 16.25 26.71
C THR A 540 -2.77 15.88 27.10
N LYS A 541 -3.45 16.74 27.87
CA LYS A 541 -4.86 16.57 28.21
C LYS A 541 -5.76 16.55 26.97
N LEU A 542 -5.57 17.49 26.05
CA LEU A 542 -6.31 17.52 24.79
C LEU A 542 -6.08 16.25 23.97
N ARG A 543 -4.82 15.78 23.88
CA ARG A 543 -4.47 14.55 23.18
C ARG A 543 -5.15 13.33 23.78
N GLU A 544 -5.23 13.25 25.10
CA GLU A 544 -5.92 12.18 25.83
C GLU A 544 -7.44 12.24 25.59
N GLU A 545 -8.05 13.45 25.61
CA GLU A 545 -9.47 13.65 25.26
C GLU A 545 -9.78 13.13 23.85
N VAL A 546 -8.99 13.54 22.84
CA VAL A 546 -9.18 13.10 21.45
C VAL A 546 -8.88 11.60 21.29
N SER A 547 -7.92 11.07 22.02
CA SER A 547 -7.61 9.63 22.06
C SER A 547 -8.80 8.81 22.56
N GLY A 548 -9.58 9.33 23.53
CA GLY A 548 -10.80 8.70 24.01
C GLY A 548 -11.88 8.51 22.93
N GLU A 549 -11.85 9.33 21.88
CA GLU A 549 -12.79 9.30 20.77
C GLU A 549 -12.28 8.52 19.54
N ALA A 550 -11.20 7.75 19.71
CA ALA A 550 -10.52 7.05 18.62
C ALA A 550 -11.48 6.19 17.78
N GLN A 551 -12.40 5.48 18.40
CA GLN A 551 -13.34 4.60 17.71
C GLN A 551 -14.31 5.36 16.78
N ARG A 552 -14.80 6.53 17.20
CA ARG A 552 -15.64 7.40 16.36
C ARG A 552 -14.87 7.89 15.13
N ILE A 553 -13.65 8.36 15.36
CA ILE A 553 -12.77 8.88 14.30
C ILE A 553 -12.41 7.75 13.30
N GLN A 554 -12.08 6.55 13.79
CA GLN A 554 -11.76 5.40 12.93
C GLN A 554 -12.96 4.95 12.10
N LYS A 555 -14.17 4.92 12.69
CA LYS A 555 -15.40 4.57 11.98
C LYS A 555 -15.70 5.58 10.86
N THR A 556 -15.57 6.86 11.14
CA THR A 556 -15.72 7.92 10.13
C THR A 556 -14.65 7.81 9.04
N ALA A 557 -13.40 7.57 9.41
CA ALA A 557 -12.30 7.37 8.45
C ALA A 557 -12.55 6.16 7.54
N ALA A 558 -13.10 5.06 8.06
CA ALA A 558 -13.47 3.88 7.27
C ALA A 558 -14.60 4.19 6.28
N ALA A 559 -15.62 4.96 6.68
CA ALA A 559 -16.70 5.40 5.80
C ALA A 559 -16.18 6.31 4.66
N ILE A 560 -15.26 7.22 4.96
CA ILE A 560 -14.58 8.05 3.95
C ILE A 560 -13.75 7.19 3.00
N ALA A 561 -12.99 6.21 3.52
CA ALA A 561 -12.15 5.34 2.72
C ALA A 561 -12.97 4.53 1.70
N GLU A 562 -14.10 3.96 2.12
CA GLU A 562 -15.02 3.24 1.24
C GLU A 562 -15.67 4.18 0.22
N THR A 563 -16.13 5.34 0.66
CA THR A 563 -16.71 6.38 -0.21
C THR A 563 -15.75 6.79 -1.33
N ASP A 564 -14.48 7.05 -1.00
CA ASP A 564 -13.46 7.46 -1.95
C ASP A 564 -13.11 6.32 -2.94
N ALA A 565 -13.07 5.07 -2.47
CA ALA A 565 -12.88 3.90 -3.32
C ALA A 565 -14.04 3.72 -4.32
N LEU A 566 -15.30 3.88 -3.89
CA LEU A 566 -16.49 3.83 -4.75
C LEU A 566 -16.50 5.00 -5.75
N ALA A 567 -16.16 6.20 -5.32
CA ALA A 567 -16.03 7.37 -6.19
C ALA A 567 -14.93 7.19 -7.24
N SER A 568 -13.82 6.56 -6.86
CA SER A 568 -12.73 6.18 -7.77
C SER A 568 -13.22 5.21 -8.86
N PHE A 569 -13.96 4.16 -8.50
CA PHE A 569 -14.54 3.23 -9.47
C PHE A 569 -15.51 3.94 -10.42
N ALA A 570 -16.38 4.81 -9.90
CA ALA A 570 -17.32 5.58 -10.72
C ALA A 570 -16.60 6.53 -11.68
N ALA A 571 -15.58 7.24 -11.23
CA ALA A 571 -14.78 8.14 -12.06
C ALA A 571 -14.05 7.39 -13.18
N VAL A 572 -13.50 6.20 -12.88
CA VAL A 572 -12.86 5.33 -13.87
C VAL A 572 -13.87 4.79 -14.86
N ALA A 573 -15.05 4.36 -14.40
CA ALA A 573 -16.12 3.84 -15.25
C ALA A 573 -16.59 4.86 -16.28
N VAL A 574 -16.86 6.09 -15.84
CA VAL A 574 -17.30 7.18 -16.75
C VAL A 574 -16.19 7.55 -17.73
N ARG A 575 -14.97 7.74 -17.23
CA ARG A 575 -13.83 8.15 -18.07
C ARG A 575 -13.48 7.15 -19.16
N ASN A 576 -13.60 5.85 -18.87
CA ASN A 576 -13.18 4.78 -19.76
C ASN A 576 -14.33 4.04 -20.42
N ASN A 577 -15.55 4.50 -20.24
CA ASN A 577 -16.78 3.88 -20.78
C ASN A 577 -16.87 2.39 -20.38
N TYR A 578 -16.87 2.12 -19.07
CA TYR A 578 -17.04 0.78 -18.51
C TYR A 578 -18.51 0.52 -18.21
N CYS A 579 -18.97 -0.72 -18.42
CA CYS A 579 -20.32 -1.13 -18.13
C CYS A 579 -20.47 -1.74 -16.73
N ARG A 580 -21.68 -1.65 -16.18
CA ARG A 580 -22.06 -2.38 -14.98
C ARG A 580 -22.16 -3.87 -15.31
N PRO A 581 -21.39 -4.75 -14.59
CA PRO A 581 -21.52 -6.19 -14.81
C PRO A 581 -22.75 -6.75 -14.08
N ASP A 582 -23.43 -7.73 -14.70
CA ASP A 582 -24.40 -8.59 -14.06
C ASP A 582 -23.65 -9.75 -13.39
N VAL A 583 -23.71 -9.82 -12.06
CA VAL A 583 -22.99 -10.86 -11.30
C VAL A 583 -23.96 -11.82 -10.66
N ASP A 584 -23.75 -13.13 -10.88
CA ASP A 584 -24.63 -14.19 -10.40
C ASP A 584 -23.87 -15.49 -10.03
N GLU A 585 -24.60 -16.52 -9.62
CA GLU A 585 -24.06 -17.85 -9.30
C GLU A 585 -24.19 -18.86 -10.45
N SER A 586 -24.53 -18.39 -11.67
CA SER A 586 -24.82 -19.29 -12.81
C SER A 586 -23.61 -20.04 -13.34
N GLY A 587 -22.40 -19.64 -12.96
CA GLY A 587 -21.16 -20.16 -13.50
C GLY A 587 -20.89 -19.74 -14.96
N VAL A 588 -21.68 -18.84 -15.55
CA VAL A 588 -21.52 -18.34 -16.93
C VAL A 588 -20.63 -17.09 -16.92
N ILE A 589 -19.67 -17.03 -17.81
CA ILE A 589 -18.90 -15.82 -18.10
C ILE A 589 -19.26 -15.40 -19.55
N GLU A 590 -19.98 -14.31 -19.70
CA GLU A 590 -20.31 -13.70 -20.98
C GLU A 590 -19.82 -12.26 -21.00
N ILE A 591 -18.94 -11.94 -21.92
CA ILE A 591 -18.37 -10.60 -22.09
C ILE A 591 -18.52 -10.21 -23.55
N LYS A 592 -19.19 -9.10 -23.82
CA LYS A 592 -19.32 -8.51 -25.16
C LYS A 592 -18.43 -7.30 -25.29
N GLU A 593 -17.63 -7.26 -26.36
CA GLU A 593 -16.69 -6.18 -26.65
C GLU A 593 -15.73 -5.89 -25.47
N GLY A 594 -15.24 -6.97 -24.84
CA GLY A 594 -14.30 -6.85 -23.74
C GLY A 594 -12.99 -6.18 -24.17
N ARG A 595 -12.44 -5.32 -23.31
CA ARG A 595 -11.18 -4.61 -23.51
C ARG A 595 -10.21 -4.89 -22.37
N HIS A 596 -8.92 -4.82 -22.63
CA HIS A 596 -7.91 -4.99 -21.57
C HIS A 596 -7.71 -3.66 -20.84
N PRO A 597 -8.05 -3.56 -19.56
CA PRO A 597 -8.12 -2.27 -18.82
C PRO A 597 -6.80 -1.50 -18.81
N VAL A 598 -5.68 -2.22 -18.77
CA VAL A 598 -4.35 -1.60 -18.73
C VAL A 598 -3.85 -1.28 -20.14
N VAL A 599 -3.93 -2.24 -21.08
CA VAL A 599 -3.40 -2.07 -22.43
C VAL A 599 -4.11 -0.94 -23.16
N GLU A 600 -5.44 -0.82 -23.05
CA GLU A 600 -6.21 0.28 -23.68
C GLU A 600 -5.76 1.67 -23.21
N ARG A 601 -5.20 1.76 -21.98
CA ARG A 601 -4.69 3.02 -21.40
C ARG A 601 -3.23 3.32 -21.77
N VAL A 602 -2.46 2.29 -22.11
CA VAL A 602 -1.05 2.44 -22.51
C VAL A 602 -0.94 2.75 -24.00
N LEU A 603 -1.88 2.23 -24.81
CA LEU A 603 -1.94 2.53 -26.24
C LEU A 603 -2.26 4.03 -26.45
N LYS A 604 -1.36 4.74 -27.17
CA LYS A 604 -1.50 6.17 -27.48
C LYS A 604 -2.02 6.42 -28.89
N ASP A 605 -1.56 5.60 -29.84
CA ASP A 605 -1.71 5.87 -31.28
C ASP A 605 -2.66 4.89 -31.98
N SER A 606 -3.23 3.92 -31.25
CA SER A 606 -4.15 2.94 -31.82
C SER A 606 -5.26 2.59 -30.83
N LEU A 607 -6.47 2.34 -31.37
CA LEU A 607 -7.58 1.85 -30.56
C LEU A 607 -7.34 0.37 -30.20
N PHE A 608 -7.75 0.00 -29.00
CA PHE A 608 -7.79 -1.41 -28.59
C PHE A 608 -8.90 -2.13 -29.35
N VAL A 609 -8.60 -3.32 -29.86
CA VAL A 609 -9.60 -4.16 -30.56
C VAL A 609 -10.38 -4.97 -29.52
N PRO A 610 -11.69 -4.71 -29.35
CA PRO A 610 -12.49 -5.42 -28.36
C PRO A 610 -12.78 -6.86 -28.80
N ASN A 611 -12.92 -7.77 -27.82
CA ASN A 611 -13.19 -9.18 -28.07
C ASN A 611 -14.33 -9.71 -27.21
N ASP A 612 -15.13 -10.59 -27.78
CA ASP A 612 -16.18 -11.31 -27.08
C ASP A 612 -15.61 -12.54 -26.39
N THR A 613 -16.24 -12.93 -25.28
CA THR A 613 -15.92 -14.15 -24.54
C THR A 613 -17.22 -14.78 -24.06
N PHE A 614 -17.34 -16.09 -24.27
CA PHE A 614 -18.40 -16.88 -23.68
C PHE A 614 -17.82 -18.15 -23.07
N MET A 615 -18.16 -18.42 -21.79
CA MET A 615 -17.82 -19.65 -21.09
C MET A 615 -19.02 -20.09 -20.26
N GLY A 616 -19.56 -21.26 -20.56
CA GLY A 616 -20.73 -21.82 -19.88
C GLY A 616 -20.47 -23.16 -19.23
N GLU A 617 -21.37 -23.60 -18.35
CA GLU A 617 -21.20 -24.89 -17.68
C GLU A 617 -21.41 -26.10 -18.61
N LYS A 618 -22.15 -25.96 -19.67
CA LYS A 618 -22.60 -27.08 -20.51
C LYS A 618 -21.95 -27.10 -21.89
N GLU A 619 -21.77 -25.98 -22.55
CA GLU A 619 -21.49 -25.91 -23.95
C GLU A 619 -20.12 -25.39 -24.34
N GLU A 620 -19.53 -24.46 -23.60
CA GLU A 620 -18.25 -23.85 -23.92
C GLU A 620 -17.44 -23.63 -22.63
N ARG A 621 -16.93 -24.69 -22.06
CA ARG A 621 -16.20 -24.59 -20.78
C ARG A 621 -14.71 -24.45 -20.98
N VAL A 622 -14.19 -25.06 -22.03
CA VAL A 622 -12.78 -25.02 -22.41
C VAL A 622 -12.64 -24.36 -23.78
N ALA A 623 -11.89 -23.26 -23.83
CA ALA A 623 -11.58 -22.55 -25.08
C ALA A 623 -10.11 -22.82 -25.46
N ILE A 624 -9.90 -23.53 -26.54
CA ILE A 624 -8.56 -23.74 -27.14
C ILE A 624 -8.29 -22.57 -28.09
N ILE A 625 -7.24 -21.77 -27.79
CA ILE A 625 -6.93 -20.55 -28.53
C ILE A 625 -5.63 -20.77 -29.31
N THR A 626 -5.74 -20.83 -30.64
CA THR A 626 -4.62 -20.99 -31.55
C THR A 626 -4.25 -19.68 -32.24
N GLY A 627 -3.09 -19.64 -32.86
CA GLY A 627 -2.60 -18.49 -33.61
C GLY A 627 -1.17 -18.09 -33.22
N PRO A 628 -0.56 -17.15 -33.97
CA PRO A 628 0.83 -16.79 -33.81
C PRO A 628 1.12 -16.06 -32.48
N ASN A 629 2.37 -16.13 -32.03
CA ASN A 629 2.86 -15.28 -30.96
C ASN A 629 2.80 -13.82 -31.40
N MET A 630 2.67 -12.89 -30.46
CA MET A 630 2.45 -11.45 -30.69
C MET A 630 1.07 -11.07 -31.26
N ALA A 631 0.22 -12.00 -31.64
CA ALA A 631 -1.12 -11.69 -32.16
C ALA A 631 -2.10 -11.25 -31.05
N GLY A 632 -1.78 -11.52 -29.76
CA GLY A 632 -2.57 -11.04 -28.63
C GLY A 632 -3.29 -12.12 -27.82
N LYS A 633 -2.98 -13.42 -27.99
CA LYS A 633 -3.60 -14.53 -27.20
C LYS A 633 -3.53 -14.30 -25.71
N SER A 634 -2.31 -14.13 -25.18
CA SER A 634 -2.07 -13.93 -23.75
C SER A 634 -2.72 -12.64 -23.23
N THR A 635 -2.77 -11.57 -24.06
CA THR A 635 -3.47 -10.32 -23.73
C THR A 635 -4.97 -10.55 -23.60
N TYR A 636 -5.56 -11.31 -24.51
CA TYR A 636 -7.00 -11.66 -24.45
C TYR A 636 -7.32 -12.49 -23.20
N MET A 637 -6.55 -13.51 -22.90
CA MET A 637 -6.79 -14.33 -21.71
C MET A 637 -6.65 -13.52 -20.41
N ARG A 638 -5.62 -12.66 -20.31
CA ARG A 638 -5.49 -11.74 -19.17
C ARG A 638 -6.64 -10.76 -19.08
N GLN A 639 -7.14 -10.24 -20.22
CA GLN A 639 -8.31 -9.39 -20.27
C GLN A 639 -9.52 -10.05 -19.61
N VAL A 640 -9.81 -11.32 -19.95
CA VAL A 640 -10.94 -12.07 -19.36
C VAL A 640 -10.76 -12.20 -17.84
N ALA A 641 -9.56 -12.62 -17.38
CA ALA A 641 -9.26 -12.74 -15.95
C ALA A 641 -9.42 -11.41 -15.20
N LEU A 642 -8.93 -10.31 -15.77
CA LEU A 642 -9.04 -8.97 -15.17
C LEU A 642 -10.49 -8.46 -15.13
N ILE A 643 -11.29 -8.73 -16.16
CA ILE A 643 -12.72 -8.36 -16.19
C ILE A 643 -13.47 -9.13 -15.09
N VAL A 644 -13.24 -10.44 -14.94
CA VAL A 644 -13.85 -11.26 -13.89
C VAL A 644 -13.43 -10.75 -12.50
N LEU A 645 -12.14 -10.47 -12.30
CA LEU A 645 -11.63 -9.93 -11.05
C LEU A 645 -12.26 -8.56 -10.72
N MET A 646 -12.31 -7.65 -11.68
CA MET A 646 -12.94 -6.33 -11.50
C MET A 646 -14.44 -6.45 -11.16
N ALA A 647 -15.18 -7.34 -11.83
CA ALA A 647 -16.57 -7.60 -11.50
C ALA A 647 -16.74 -8.06 -10.04
N GLN A 648 -15.90 -8.99 -9.58
CA GLN A 648 -15.94 -9.49 -8.20
C GLN A 648 -15.39 -8.53 -7.15
N MET A 649 -14.66 -7.49 -7.55
CA MET A 649 -14.36 -6.35 -6.68
C MET A 649 -15.57 -5.45 -6.44
N GLY A 650 -16.60 -5.54 -7.27
CA GLY A 650 -17.72 -4.60 -7.30
C GLY A 650 -17.44 -3.35 -8.13
N SER A 651 -16.52 -3.42 -9.09
CA SER A 651 -16.22 -2.36 -10.06
C SER A 651 -16.99 -2.57 -11.37
N PHE A 652 -17.23 -1.51 -12.11
CA PHE A 652 -17.61 -1.59 -13.52
C PHE A 652 -16.44 -2.12 -14.34
N VAL A 653 -16.74 -2.74 -15.48
CA VAL A 653 -15.78 -3.51 -16.28
C VAL A 653 -15.62 -2.95 -17.70
N PRO A 654 -14.47 -3.07 -18.32
CA PRO A 654 -14.17 -2.61 -19.68
C PRO A 654 -14.84 -3.50 -20.75
N ALA A 655 -16.14 -3.41 -20.89
CA ALA A 655 -16.94 -4.15 -21.86
C ALA A 655 -18.17 -3.33 -22.30
N ALA A 656 -18.84 -3.73 -23.38
CA ALA A 656 -20.15 -3.20 -23.73
C ALA A 656 -21.25 -3.83 -22.87
N HIS A 657 -21.11 -5.14 -22.59
CA HIS A 657 -21.97 -5.90 -21.68
C HIS A 657 -21.14 -7.01 -21.02
N ALA A 658 -21.41 -7.31 -19.77
CA ALA A 658 -20.77 -8.42 -19.07
C ALA A 658 -21.74 -9.09 -18.10
N ARG A 659 -21.84 -10.43 -18.17
CA ARG A 659 -22.48 -11.30 -17.19
C ARG A 659 -21.43 -12.23 -16.62
N ILE A 660 -21.21 -12.17 -15.34
CA ILE A 660 -20.10 -12.86 -14.66
C ILE A 660 -20.65 -13.76 -13.56
N GLY A 661 -20.64 -15.07 -13.82
CA GLY A 661 -20.81 -16.07 -12.78
C GLY A 661 -19.59 -16.07 -11.87
N VAL A 662 -19.81 -15.97 -10.55
CA VAL A 662 -18.72 -15.90 -9.57
C VAL A 662 -17.77 -17.08 -9.70
N VAL A 663 -16.47 -16.80 -9.68
CA VAL A 663 -15.39 -17.80 -9.63
C VAL A 663 -14.69 -17.74 -8.28
N ASP A 664 -14.30 -18.91 -7.77
CA ASP A 664 -13.66 -19.03 -6.46
C ASP A 664 -12.17 -18.71 -6.51
N ARG A 665 -11.51 -19.01 -7.65
CA ARG A 665 -10.07 -18.83 -7.88
C ARG A 665 -9.79 -18.46 -9.32
N ILE A 666 -8.75 -17.69 -9.53
CA ILE A 666 -8.15 -17.44 -10.84
C ILE A 666 -6.73 -17.97 -10.80
N PHE A 667 -6.44 -18.95 -11.62
CA PHE A 667 -5.10 -19.48 -11.81
C PHE A 667 -4.53 -19.03 -13.15
N THR A 668 -3.25 -18.70 -13.16
CA THR A 668 -2.58 -18.26 -14.38
C THR A 668 -1.23 -18.96 -14.53
N ARG A 669 -1.06 -19.60 -15.69
CA ARG A 669 0.25 -20.05 -16.18
C ARG A 669 0.51 -19.31 -17.49
N ILE A 670 1.29 -18.23 -17.43
CA ILE A 670 1.59 -17.36 -18.58
C ILE A 670 3.09 -17.16 -18.65
N GLY A 671 3.74 -17.72 -19.66
CA GLY A 671 5.15 -17.54 -20.00
C GLY A 671 6.15 -17.59 -18.85
N ALA A 672 7.17 -18.43 -18.89
CA ALA A 672 8.20 -18.46 -17.84
C ALA A 672 9.03 -17.18 -17.86
N SER A 673 9.18 -16.50 -16.72
CA SER A 673 10.38 -15.73 -16.48
C SER A 673 11.42 -16.71 -15.94
N ASP A 674 12.60 -16.78 -16.57
CA ASP A 674 13.72 -17.57 -16.08
C ASP A 674 14.02 -17.15 -14.64
N ASP A 675 13.70 -18.02 -13.68
CA ASP A 675 14.16 -17.85 -12.30
C ASP A 675 15.48 -18.62 -12.13
N LEU A 676 16.55 -18.00 -12.63
CA LEU A 676 17.91 -18.55 -12.52
C LEU A 676 18.36 -18.74 -11.06
N SER A 677 17.70 -18.08 -10.11
CA SER A 677 18.08 -18.12 -8.68
C SER A 677 17.73 -19.45 -8.02
N ALA A 678 16.70 -20.15 -8.50
CA ALA A 678 16.25 -21.43 -7.93
C ALA A 678 16.96 -22.65 -8.50
N GLY A 679 17.82 -22.50 -9.54
CA GLY A 679 18.57 -23.60 -10.15
C GLY A 679 17.70 -24.68 -10.84
N GLN A 680 16.41 -24.41 -11.03
CA GLN A 680 15.47 -25.32 -11.70
C GLN A 680 15.37 -25.02 -13.18
N SER A 681 15.16 -26.03 -14.01
CA SER A 681 14.88 -25.83 -15.42
C SER A 681 13.52 -25.16 -15.60
N THR A 682 13.38 -24.31 -16.64
CA THR A 682 12.12 -23.65 -17.01
C THR A 682 10.96 -24.65 -17.15
N PHE A 683 11.23 -25.84 -17.66
CA PHE A 683 10.24 -26.92 -17.77
C PHE A 683 9.81 -27.47 -16.41
N MET A 684 10.74 -27.63 -15.44
CA MET A 684 10.39 -28.08 -14.10
C MET A 684 9.52 -27.05 -13.37
N VAL A 685 9.85 -25.78 -13.50
CA VAL A 685 9.03 -24.68 -12.95
C VAL A 685 7.63 -24.73 -13.55
N GLU A 686 7.53 -24.86 -14.90
CA GLU A 686 6.25 -24.99 -15.59
C GLU A 686 5.42 -26.16 -15.06
N MET A 687 6.01 -27.34 -14.92
CA MET A 687 5.30 -28.54 -14.46
C MET A 687 4.87 -28.43 -12.99
N THR A 688 5.66 -27.76 -12.17
CA THR A 688 5.29 -27.48 -10.77
C THR A 688 4.09 -26.53 -10.71
N GLU A 689 4.10 -25.42 -11.49
CA GLU A 689 2.95 -24.49 -11.55
C GLU A 689 1.68 -25.20 -12.06
N VAL A 690 1.79 -26.02 -13.12
CA VAL A 690 0.65 -26.79 -13.64
C VAL A 690 0.14 -27.79 -12.60
N SER A 691 1.05 -28.47 -11.91
CA SER A 691 0.71 -29.42 -10.83
C SER A 691 -0.08 -28.74 -9.73
N ASP A 692 0.38 -27.58 -9.25
CA ASP A 692 -0.29 -26.78 -8.23
C ASP A 692 -1.70 -26.37 -8.68
N ILE A 693 -1.84 -25.91 -9.94
CA ILE A 693 -3.14 -25.55 -10.50
C ILE A 693 -4.08 -26.73 -10.49
N LEU A 694 -3.65 -27.90 -11.00
CA LEU A 694 -4.51 -29.08 -11.11
C LEU A 694 -4.91 -29.69 -9.78
N HIS A 695 -4.09 -29.52 -8.72
CA HIS A 695 -4.41 -29.98 -7.36
C HIS A 695 -5.39 -29.08 -6.62
N HIS A 696 -5.31 -27.76 -6.85
CA HIS A 696 -6.07 -26.78 -6.06
C HIS A 696 -7.25 -26.15 -6.81
N ALA A 697 -7.34 -26.34 -8.14
CA ALA A 697 -8.47 -25.85 -8.91
C ALA A 697 -9.77 -26.61 -8.58
N THR A 698 -10.88 -25.93 -8.64
CA THR A 698 -12.22 -26.47 -8.50
C THR A 698 -13.01 -26.30 -9.78
N LYS A 699 -14.18 -26.90 -9.87
CA LYS A 699 -15.10 -26.69 -11.02
C LYS A 699 -15.53 -25.23 -11.21
N ASN A 700 -15.43 -24.40 -10.15
CA ASN A 700 -15.79 -23.00 -10.16
C ASN A 700 -14.61 -22.09 -10.47
N SER A 701 -13.40 -22.63 -10.63
CA SER A 701 -12.18 -21.85 -10.90
C SER A 701 -12.10 -21.42 -12.38
N LEU A 702 -11.38 -20.34 -12.63
CA LEU A 702 -10.99 -19.87 -13.96
C LEU A 702 -9.51 -20.12 -14.17
N LEU A 703 -9.18 -20.94 -15.17
CA LEU A 703 -7.80 -21.33 -15.51
C LEU A 703 -7.35 -20.57 -16.78
N ILE A 704 -6.19 -19.96 -16.70
CA ILE A 704 -5.50 -19.29 -17.80
C ILE A 704 -4.19 -20.05 -18.05
N LEU A 705 -4.17 -20.90 -19.06
CA LEU A 705 -3.04 -21.76 -19.39
C LEU A 705 -2.46 -21.37 -20.74
N ASP A 706 -1.24 -20.83 -20.73
CA ASP A 706 -0.57 -20.33 -21.94
C ASP A 706 0.67 -21.15 -22.27
N GLU A 707 0.69 -21.74 -23.44
CA GLU A 707 1.82 -22.47 -24.04
C GLU A 707 2.36 -23.63 -23.17
N ILE A 708 1.50 -24.46 -22.62
CA ILE A 708 1.89 -25.64 -21.84
C ILE A 708 2.63 -26.67 -22.70
N GLY A 709 3.73 -27.21 -22.18
CA GLY A 709 4.54 -28.25 -22.83
C GLY A 709 5.64 -27.73 -23.77
N ARG A 710 5.87 -26.41 -23.81
CA ARG A 710 6.87 -25.81 -24.71
C ARG A 710 8.33 -26.06 -24.31
N GLY A 711 8.56 -26.35 -23.02
CA GLY A 711 9.91 -26.50 -22.46
C GLY A 711 10.60 -27.86 -22.73
N THR A 712 9.97 -28.79 -23.49
CA THR A 712 10.46 -30.15 -23.73
C THR A 712 10.34 -30.54 -25.21
N SER A 713 10.57 -31.84 -25.57
CA SER A 713 10.40 -32.31 -26.94
C SER A 713 8.96 -32.14 -27.42
N THR A 714 8.78 -31.96 -28.74
CA THR A 714 7.45 -31.66 -29.32
C THR A 714 6.40 -32.69 -28.96
N PHE A 715 6.70 -34.00 -29.04
CA PHE A 715 5.75 -35.06 -28.75
C PHE A 715 5.44 -35.19 -27.27
N ASP A 716 6.44 -35.06 -26.39
CA ASP A 716 6.22 -35.09 -24.94
C ASP A 716 5.40 -33.87 -24.49
N GLY A 717 5.77 -32.67 -25.00
CA GLY A 717 5.07 -31.44 -24.69
C GLY A 717 3.60 -31.46 -25.14
N MET A 718 3.33 -31.94 -26.36
CA MET A 718 1.99 -32.11 -26.89
C MET A 718 1.17 -33.16 -26.10
N SER A 719 1.80 -34.28 -25.70
CA SER A 719 1.13 -35.31 -24.90
C SER A 719 0.73 -34.79 -23.52
N ILE A 720 1.62 -34.01 -22.87
CA ILE A 720 1.33 -33.36 -21.58
C ILE A 720 0.22 -32.33 -21.75
N ALA A 721 0.31 -31.44 -22.74
CA ALA A 721 -0.69 -30.41 -22.99
C ALA A 721 -2.09 -31.02 -23.25
N ARG A 722 -2.15 -32.11 -24.02
CA ARG A 722 -3.38 -32.86 -24.27
C ARG A 722 -3.95 -33.45 -22.99
N ALA A 723 -3.13 -34.13 -22.19
CA ALA A 723 -3.56 -34.73 -20.93
C ALA A 723 -4.08 -33.69 -19.94
N VAL A 724 -3.42 -32.52 -19.82
CA VAL A 724 -3.87 -31.40 -19.00
C VAL A 724 -5.22 -30.88 -19.48
N LEU A 725 -5.39 -30.70 -20.80
CA LEU A 725 -6.66 -30.27 -21.39
C LEU A 725 -7.79 -31.24 -21.10
N GLU A 726 -7.56 -32.55 -21.32
CA GLU A 726 -8.51 -33.61 -21.03
C GLU A 726 -8.91 -33.61 -19.56
N TYR A 727 -7.95 -33.47 -18.64
CA TYR A 727 -8.19 -33.38 -17.21
C TYR A 727 -9.04 -32.15 -16.82
N CYS A 728 -8.74 -30.98 -17.38
CA CYS A 728 -9.50 -29.75 -17.15
C CYS A 728 -10.92 -29.81 -17.72
N ALA A 729 -11.12 -30.49 -18.85
CA ALA A 729 -12.40 -30.59 -19.54
C ALA A 729 -13.36 -31.60 -18.90
N ASP A 730 -12.83 -32.71 -18.33
CA ASP A 730 -13.66 -33.76 -17.78
C ASP A 730 -14.30 -33.33 -16.46
N LYS A 731 -15.64 -33.32 -16.42
CA LYS A 731 -16.43 -32.98 -15.23
C LYS A 731 -16.25 -33.94 -14.06
N LYS A 732 -15.74 -35.16 -14.30
CA LYS A 732 -15.48 -36.12 -13.23
C LYS A 732 -14.16 -35.86 -12.53
N THR A 733 -13.20 -35.27 -13.22
CA THR A 733 -11.89 -34.91 -12.66
C THR A 733 -11.89 -33.49 -12.13
N LEU A 734 -12.04 -32.49 -13.00
CA LEU A 734 -12.01 -31.07 -12.62
C LEU A 734 -13.22 -30.29 -13.15
N GLY A 735 -13.40 -30.20 -14.46
CA GLY A 735 -14.51 -29.48 -15.07
C GLY A 735 -14.44 -27.95 -14.91
N ALA A 736 -13.26 -27.38 -14.80
CA ALA A 736 -13.05 -25.95 -14.62
C ALA A 736 -13.18 -25.15 -15.94
N LYS A 737 -13.52 -23.86 -15.82
CA LYS A 737 -13.47 -22.93 -16.95
C LYS A 737 -12.03 -22.68 -17.33
N THR A 738 -11.66 -22.99 -18.56
CA THR A 738 -10.26 -22.97 -18.99
C THR A 738 -10.07 -22.23 -20.31
N LEU A 739 -9.23 -21.20 -20.31
CA LEU A 739 -8.68 -20.59 -21.51
C LEU A 739 -7.30 -21.18 -21.76
N PHE A 740 -7.13 -21.89 -22.85
CA PHE A 740 -5.94 -22.63 -23.16
C PHE A 740 -5.32 -22.15 -24.47
N ALA A 741 -4.23 -21.39 -24.40
CA ALA A 741 -3.52 -20.98 -25.59
C ALA A 741 -2.42 -21.98 -25.93
N THR A 742 -2.33 -22.36 -27.21
CA THR A 742 -1.37 -23.36 -27.67
C THR A 742 -0.86 -23.09 -29.10
N HIS A 743 0.31 -23.66 -29.38
CA HIS A 743 0.86 -23.75 -30.75
C HIS A 743 0.66 -25.14 -31.38
N TYR A 744 0.17 -26.09 -30.57
CA TYR A 744 -0.11 -27.43 -31.05
C TYR A 744 -1.47 -27.43 -31.77
N HIS A 745 -1.45 -27.39 -33.11
CA HIS A 745 -2.66 -27.38 -33.93
C HIS A 745 -3.47 -28.67 -33.80
N GLU A 746 -2.80 -29.78 -33.49
CA GLU A 746 -3.39 -31.11 -33.29
C GLU A 746 -4.40 -31.10 -32.12
N LEU A 747 -4.22 -30.22 -31.15
CA LEU A 747 -5.15 -30.11 -30.01
C LEU A 747 -6.50 -29.53 -30.43
N THR A 748 -6.64 -28.92 -31.58
CA THR A 748 -7.94 -28.44 -32.11
C THR A 748 -8.91 -29.56 -32.43
N GLU A 749 -8.41 -30.78 -32.66
CA GLU A 749 -9.26 -31.95 -32.88
C GLU A 749 -10.06 -32.34 -31.62
N LEU A 750 -9.65 -31.89 -30.45
CA LEU A 750 -10.34 -32.16 -29.18
C LEU A 750 -11.73 -31.53 -29.12
N GLU A 751 -12.04 -30.53 -29.90
CA GLU A 751 -13.40 -29.98 -30.03
C GLU A 751 -14.43 -31.06 -30.45
N ASN A 752 -14.02 -31.98 -31.27
CA ASN A 752 -14.85 -33.09 -31.76
C ASN A 752 -14.98 -34.24 -30.76
N THR A 753 -14.07 -34.34 -29.79
CA THR A 753 -13.95 -35.50 -28.88
C THR A 753 -14.27 -35.18 -27.43
N LEU A 754 -14.06 -33.95 -26.99
CA LEU A 754 -14.25 -33.50 -25.60
C LEU A 754 -15.47 -32.58 -25.51
N PRO A 755 -16.54 -33.00 -24.83
CA PRO A 755 -17.75 -32.16 -24.67
C PRO A 755 -17.44 -30.85 -23.92
N GLY A 756 -17.90 -29.72 -24.43
CA GLY A 756 -17.71 -28.39 -23.85
C GLY A 756 -16.36 -27.78 -24.18
N THR A 757 -15.69 -28.29 -25.18
CA THR A 757 -14.45 -27.71 -25.72
C THR A 757 -14.74 -27.02 -27.06
N VAL A 758 -14.27 -25.82 -27.24
CA VAL A 758 -14.46 -25.00 -28.46
C VAL A 758 -13.13 -24.39 -28.89
N ASN A 759 -12.93 -24.35 -30.19
CA ASN A 759 -11.74 -23.73 -30.78
C ASN A 759 -11.96 -22.27 -31.13
N TYR A 760 -10.93 -21.49 -30.86
CA TYR A 760 -10.81 -20.10 -31.25
C TYR A 760 -9.46 -19.84 -31.90
N ASN A 761 -9.43 -18.88 -32.80
CA ASN A 761 -8.18 -18.39 -33.35
C ASN A 761 -8.14 -16.87 -33.43
N ILE A 762 -6.95 -16.30 -33.61
CA ILE A 762 -6.81 -14.88 -33.86
C ILE A 762 -6.89 -14.60 -35.34
N ALA A 763 -7.84 -13.76 -35.72
CA ALA A 763 -8.05 -13.36 -37.10
C ALA A 763 -6.80 -12.67 -37.68
N VAL A 764 -6.41 -13.13 -38.87
CA VAL A 764 -5.24 -12.64 -39.62
C VAL A 764 -5.71 -12.22 -41.00
N ARG A 765 -5.25 -11.07 -41.48
CA ARG A 765 -5.49 -10.61 -42.83
C ARG A 765 -4.20 -10.63 -43.63
N THR A 766 -4.21 -11.33 -44.77
CA THR A 766 -3.07 -11.32 -45.70
C THR A 766 -3.26 -10.19 -46.71
N LYS A 767 -2.21 -9.39 -46.91
CA LYS A 767 -2.13 -8.34 -47.90
C LYS A 767 -0.89 -8.59 -48.77
N GLY A 768 -1.05 -9.39 -49.85
CA GLY A 768 0.12 -9.87 -50.62
C GLY A 768 0.96 -10.85 -49.81
N GLU A 769 2.24 -10.57 -49.63
CA GLU A 769 3.14 -11.34 -48.76
C GLU A 769 3.20 -10.87 -47.30
N ASP A 770 2.52 -9.81 -47.00
CA ASP A 770 2.49 -9.26 -45.62
C ASP A 770 1.26 -9.70 -44.87
N ILE A 771 1.42 -9.90 -43.55
CA ILE A 771 0.38 -10.33 -42.63
C ILE A 771 0.08 -9.21 -41.64
N ILE A 772 -1.23 -8.93 -41.48
CA ILE A 772 -1.75 -8.00 -40.51
C ILE A 772 -2.54 -8.79 -39.48
N PHE A 773 -2.11 -8.75 -38.21
CA PHE A 773 -2.87 -9.33 -37.11
C PHE A 773 -4.01 -8.41 -36.73
N LEU A 774 -5.23 -8.88 -36.91
CA LEU A 774 -6.44 -8.10 -36.59
C LEU A 774 -6.71 -8.03 -35.08
N ARG A 775 -6.02 -8.87 -34.27
CA ARG A 775 -6.21 -8.98 -32.82
C ARG A 775 -7.65 -9.31 -32.39
N LYS A 776 -8.44 -9.84 -33.31
CA LYS A 776 -9.81 -10.29 -33.09
C LYS A 776 -9.82 -11.80 -32.92
N ILE A 777 -10.43 -12.28 -31.84
CA ILE A 777 -10.68 -13.68 -31.56
C ILE A 777 -11.94 -14.09 -32.35
N VAL A 778 -11.84 -15.17 -33.10
CA VAL A 778 -12.94 -15.71 -33.90
C VAL A 778 -13.06 -17.22 -33.68
N PRO A 779 -14.27 -17.81 -33.81
CA PRO A 779 -14.48 -19.25 -33.69
C PRO A 779 -13.68 -20.04 -34.75
N GLY A 780 -13.30 -21.28 -34.42
CA GLY A 780 -12.58 -22.20 -35.26
C GLY A 780 -11.07 -22.27 -34.98
N GLY A 781 -10.40 -23.31 -35.43
CA GLY A 781 -8.96 -23.49 -35.32
C GLY A 781 -8.18 -22.69 -36.38
N ALA A 782 -6.92 -22.37 -36.12
CA ALA A 782 -6.03 -21.78 -37.12
C ALA A 782 -5.50 -22.88 -38.06
N ASP A 783 -5.64 -22.67 -39.36
CA ASP A 783 -5.20 -23.64 -40.39
C ASP A 783 -3.73 -23.62 -40.69
N ARG A 784 -2.97 -22.60 -40.26
CA ARG A 784 -1.53 -22.41 -40.56
C ARG A 784 -0.78 -21.79 -39.40
N SER A 785 0.49 -22.16 -39.31
CA SER A 785 1.43 -21.45 -38.43
C SER A 785 1.98 -20.22 -39.18
N TYR A 786 2.19 -19.11 -38.43
CA TYR A 786 2.69 -17.84 -38.97
C TYR A 786 4.04 -17.46 -38.39
N GLY A 787 4.79 -18.42 -37.88
CA GLY A 787 6.09 -18.19 -37.21
C GLY A 787 7.13 -17.51 -38.12
N ILE A 788 7.20 -17.90 -39.40
CA ILE A 788 8.16 -17.32 -40.38
C ILE A 788 7.78 -15.87 -40.70
N GLU A 789 6.52 -15.57 -40.80
CA GLU A 789 6.00 -14.22 -41.03
C GLU A 789 6.26 -13.30 -39.84
N VAL A 790 6.10 -13.80 -38.63
CA VAL A 790 6.50 -13.07 -37.41
C VAL A 790 7.98 -12.81 -37.38
N ALA A 791 8.80 -13.78 -37.77
CA ALA A 791 10.28 -13.62 -37.92
C ALA A 791 10.63 -12.52 -38.92
N LYS A 792 9.91 -12.45 -40.07
CA LYS A 792 10.07 -11.35 -41.04
C LYS A 792 9.74 -10.01 -40.46
N LEU A 793 8.61 -9.91 -39.72
CA LEU A 793 8.21 -8.67 -39.01
C LEU A 793 9.20 -8.25 -37.92
N ALA A 794 9.84 -9.20 -37.27
CA ALA A 794 10.89 -8.94 -36.26
C ALA A 794 12.22 -8.47 -36.88
N GLY A 795 12.31 -8.41 -38.20
CA GLY A 795 13.50 -7.92 -38.92
C GLY A 795 14.58 -8.98 -39.20
N LEU A 796 14.25 -10.28 -39.25
CA LEU A 796 15.19 -11.29 -39.66
C LEU A 796 15.60 -11.04 -41.12
N PRO A 797 16.88 -11.29 -41.49
CA PRO A 797 17.35 -11.12 -42.88
C PRO A 797 16.52 -11.94 -43.88
N ASP A 798 16.17 -11.33 -45.03
CA ASP A 798 15.30 -11.96 -46.01
C ASP A 798 15.79 -13.33 -46.48
N LYS A 799 17.11 -13.52 -46.60
CA LYS A 799 17.73 -14.81 -46.98
C LYS A 799 17.38 -15.92 -45.96
N VAL A 800 17.33 -15.58 -44.65
CA VAL A 800 16.99 -16.54 -43.62
C VAL A 800 15.49 -16.87 -43.69
N VAL A 801 14.65 -15.85 -43.90
CA VAL A 801 13.20 -16.00 -44.06
C VAL A 801 12.87 -16.88 -45.27
N GLN A 802 13.51 -16.64 -46.43
CA GLN A 802 13.31 -17.45 -47.63
C GLN A 802 13.75 -18.90 -47.41
N ARG A 803 14.92 -19.15 -46.77
CA ARG A 803 15.36 -20.50 -46.45
C ARG A 803 14.42 -21.21 -45.48
N ALA A 804 13.93 -20.49 -44.47
CA ALA A 804 12.96 -21.04 -43.51
C ALA A 804 11.68 -21.49 -44.23
N LYS A 805 11.14 -20.71 -45.18
CA LYS A 805 9.98 -21.10 -46.00
C LYS A 805 10.25 -22.36 -46.83
N ALA A 806 11.44 -22.49 -47.43
CA ALA A 806 11.82 -23.67 -48.16
C ALA A 806 11.93 -24.90 -47.25
N VAL A 807 12.56 -24.78 -46.10
CA VAL A 807 12.66 -25.85 -45.10
C VAL A 807 11.30 -26.28 -44.57
N LEU A 808 10.43 -25.35 -44.33
CA LEU A 808 9.05 -25.66 -43.87
C LEU A 808 8.34 -26.54 -44.92
N LYS A 809 8.46 -26.15 -46.19
CA LYS A 809 7.85 -26.94 -47.27
C LYS A 809 8.47 -28.34 -47.40
N GLU A 810 9.78 -28.47 -47.25
CA GLU A 810 10.50 -29.77 -47.24
C GLU A 810 9.94 -30.65 -46.09
N LEU A 811 9.79 -30.09 -44.88
CA LEU A 811 9.31 -30.82 -43.71
C LEU A 811 7.81 -31.20 -43.81
N GLU A 812 6.96 -30.38 -44.42
CA GLU A 812 5.56 -30.68 -44.67
C GLU A 812 5.42 -31.83 -45.69
N GLU A 813 6.27 -31.86 -46.73
CA GLU A 813 6.28 -32.93 -47.73
C GLU A 813 6.81 -34.27 -47.16
N GLU A 814 7.81 -34.25 -46.25
CA GLU A 814 8.37 -35.46 -45.62
C GLU A 814 7.42 -36.09 -44.59
N ASN A 815 6.66 -35.29 -43.84
CA ASN A 815 5.80 -35.80 -42.79
C ASN A 815 4.41 -36.25 -43.25
N GLY A 816 4.12 -36.20 -44.55
CA GLY A 816 2.85 -36.69 -45.11
C GLY A 816 1.62 -35.99 -44.60
N VAL A 817 1.77 -34.80 -44.03
CA VAL A 817 0.65 -33.97 -43.58
C VAL A 817 -0.04 -33.42 -44.85
N GLN A 818 -0.90 -34.19 -45.42
CA GLN A 818 -1.90 -33.66 -46.34
C GLN A 818 -2.83 -32.80 -45.49
N TYR A 819 -2.57 -31.49 -45.47
CA TYR A 819 -3.59 -30.55 -45.16
C TYR A 819 -4.73 -30.83 -46.15
N VAL A 820 -5.87 -31.29 -45.71
CA VAL A 820 -7.07 -31.45 -46.52
C VAL A 820 -7.30 -30.11 -47.21
N ALA A 821 -6.96 -30.13 -48.52
CA ALA A 821 -7.12 -28.96 -49.33
C ALA A 821 -8.56 -28.55 -49.30
N ALA A 822 -8.80 -27.41 -48.77
CA ALA A 822 -9.88 -26.51 -49.10
C ALA A 822 -11.26 -27.16 -49.31
N ARG A 823 -12.10 -27.17 -48.33
CA ARG A 823 -13.46 -26.76 -48.60
C ARG A 823 -13.39 -25.40 -49.31
N LYS A 824 -13.94 -25.35 -50.53
CA LYS A 824 -14.07 -24.15 -51.34
C LYS A 824 -14.39 -22.98 -50.47
N GLU A 825 -13.73 -21.85 -50.75
CA GLU A 825 -14.12 -20.52 -50.33
C GLU A 825 -15.65 -20.40 -50.40
N THR A 826 -16.31 -20.75 -49.33
CA THR A 826 -17.65 -20.21 -49.04
C THR A 826 -17.34 -18.89 -48.39
N ASP A 827 -17.51 -17.82 -49.17
CA ASP A 827 -17.59 -16.43 -48.77
C ASP A 827 -17.35 -16.20 -47.27
N GLN A 828 -16.10 -15.94 -46.89
CA GLN A 828 -15.84 -15.14 -45.70
C GLN A 828 -16.40 -13.75 -46.01
N VAL A 829 -17.69 -13.61 -45.74
CA VAL A 829 -18.35 -12.32 -45.68
C VAL A 829 -17.67 -11.59 -44.54
N SER A 830 -16.72 -10.74 -44.88
CA SER A 830 -16.14 -9.80 -43.95
C SER A 830 -17.30 -8.98 -43.36
N LEU A 831 -17.49 -9.01 -42.05
CA LEU A 831 -18.53 -8.19 -41.40
C LEU A 831 -18.38 -6.70 -41.74
N GLY A 832 -17.18 -6.22 -42.15
CA GLY A 832 -16.95 -4.90 -42.70
C GLY A 832 -17.49 -4.71 -44.13
N ALA A 833 -17.58 -5.77 -44.95
CA ALA A 833 -18.06 -5.65 -46.34
C ALA A 833 -19.58 -5.44 -46.46
N ILE A 834 -20.37 -5.81 -45.48
CA ILE A 834 -21.82 -5.59 -45.52
C ILE A 834 -22.12 -4.11 -45.25
N GLY A 835 -21.51 -3.49 -44.25
CA GLY A 835 -21.70 -2.08 -43.94
C GLY A 835 -21.06 -1.14 -44.98
N GLU A 836 -19.83 -1.46 -45.42
CA GLU A 836 -19.12 -0.67 -46.44
C GLU A 836 -19.80 -0.76 -47.81
N GLY A 837 -20.33 -1.92 -48.21
CA GLY A 837 -21.08 -2.11 -49.46
C GLY A 837 -22.39 -1.29 -49.49
N GLU A 838 -23.14 -1.32 -48.41
CA GLU A 838 -24.36 -0.53 -48.28
C GLU A 838 -24.11 0.97 -48.26
N VAL A 839 -23.03 1.41 -47.60
CA VAL A 839 -22.61 2.82 -47.54
C VAL A 839 -22.15 3.30 -48.91
N LEU A 840 -21.38 2.50 -49.65
CA LEU A 840 -20.91 2.80 -51.01
C LEU A 840 -22.07 2.86 -51.98
N ASP A 841 -23.08 1.98 -51.90
CA ASP A 841 -24.25 1.99 -52.75
C ASP A 841 -25.20 3.15 -52.41
N ALA A 842 -25.33 3.52 -51.16
CA ALA A 842 -26.08 4.70 -50.75
C ALA A 842 -25.40 6.00 -51.22
N LEU A 843 -24.08 6.10 -51.16
CA LEU A 843 -23.31 7.22 -51.71
C LEU A 843 -23.40 7.31 -53.24
N ARG A 844 -23.36 6.18 -53.96
CA ARG A 844 -23.53 6.15 -55.42
C ARG A 844 -24.92 6.59 -55.89
N ARG A 845 -25.95 6.35 -55.07
CA ARG A 845 -27.34 6.77 -55.36
C ARG A 845 -27.67 8.20 -54.94
N CYS A 846 -26.82 8.79 -54.11
CA CYS A 846 -26.98 10.14 -53.62
C CYS A 846 -26.72 11.14 -54.76
N GLN A 847 -27.64 12.12 -54.93
CA GLN A 847 -27.46 13.27 -55.79
C GLN A 847 -27.24 14.52 -54.93
N PRO A 848 -25.95 14.90 -54.62
CA PRO A 848 -25.64 15.96 -53.67
C PRO A 848 -26.30 17.31 -54.01
N ASP A 849 -26.47 17.60 -55.31
CA ASP A 849 -27.01 18.85 -55.81
C ASP A 849 -28.51 19.03 -55.56
N THR A 850 -29.22 17.96 -55.18
CA THR A 850 -30.68 17.96 -54.92
C THR A 850 -31.00 17.95 -53.41
N LEU A 851 -29.99 17.79 -52.53
CA LEU A 851 -30.21 17.72 -51.09
C LEU A 851 -30.14 19.10 -50.43
N THR A 852 -31.05 19.34 -49.51
CA THR A 852 -30.92 20.48 -48.59
C THR A 852 -29.80 20.20 -47.55
N PRO A 853 -29.23 21.24 -46.93
CA PRO A 853 -28.17 21.07 -45.92
C PRO A 853 -28.59 20.13 -44.76
N ILE A 854 -29.85 20.14 -44.36
CA ILE A 854 -30.38 19.28 -43.29
C ILE A 854 -30.46 17.83 -43.76
N GLU A 855 -30.91 17.58 -44.97
CA GLU A 855 -30.99 16.23 -45.57
C GLU A 855 -29.59 15.65 -45.79
N ALA A 856 -28.63 16.45 -46.22
CA ALA A 856 -27.22 16.05 -46.37
C ALA A 856 -26.60 15.67 -45.01
N MET A 857 -26.83 16.43 -43.95
CA MET A 857 -26.41 16.10 -42.59
C MET A 857 -27.08 14.82 -42.10
N SER A 858 -28.36 14.63 -42.31
CA SER A 858 -29.09 13.40 -41.91
C SER A 858 -28.54 12.17 -42.64
N LEU A 859 -28.32 12.29 -43.96
CA LEU A 859 -27.70 11.23 -44.73
C LEU A 859 -26.29 10.88 -44.26
N LEU A 860 -25.47 11.87 -43.96
CA LEU A 860 -24.15 11.65 -43.37
C LEU A 860 -24.20 10.95 -42.01
N TYR A 861 -25.16 11.28 -41.15
CA TYR A 861 -25.39 10.59 -39.90
C TYR A 861 -25.83 9.13 -40.10
N GLU A 862 -26.72 8.85 -41.04
CA GLU A 862 -27.14 7.49 -41.39
C GLU A 862 -26.00 6.66 -41.96
N LEU A 863 -25.20 7.23 -42.86
CA LEU A 863 -24.05 6.55 -43.44
C LEU A 863 -23.00 6.26 -42.38
N LYS A 864 -22.78 7.21 -41.46
CA LYS A 864 -21.86 7.00 -40.32
C LYS A 864 -22.36 5.93 -39.36
N LYS A 865 -23.67 5.84 -39.13
CA LYS A 865 -24.27 4.81 -38.26
C LYS A 865 -24.18 3.41 -38.90
N LYS A 866 -24.17 3.30 -40.23
CA LYS A 866 -23.97 2.05 -40.96
C LYS A 866 -22.50 1.61 -41.01
N LEU A 867 -21.55 2.53 -40.79
CA LEU A 867 -20.11 2.26 -40.65
C LEU A 867 -19.68 1.90 -39.24
N GLN A 868 -20.52 2.15 -38.26
CA GLN A 868 -20.30 1.74 -36.87
C GLN A 868 -20.93 0.37 -36.59
#